data_e94c23a2ec4a1ee21b58a13d27bb6ef3
#
_entry.id   e94c23a2ec4a1ee21b58a13d27bb6ef3
#
_cell.length_a   1.000
_cell.length_b   1.000
_cell.length_c   1.000
_cell.angle_alpha   90.00
_cell.angle_beta   90.00
_cell.angle_gamma   90.00
#
_symmetry.space_group_name_H-M   'P 1'
#
loop_
_entity.id
_entity.type
_entity.pdbx_description
1 polymer ?
#
loop_
_entity_poly.entity_id
_entity_poly.type
_entity_poly.pdbx_seq_one_letter_code
_entity_poly.pdbx_strand_id
1 'polypeptide(L)'
;MRWTMGMAWLCLPAYTVLLVGCFHAAVTEKDVTPRLTFSHNAKERTTRSFSVGGVNNFTSLLLSKEDDTLYVGAREILFALNLSDISAVKLQRNLTWKTPERKRDECSFKGKDLQTDCFNYIKILLRMNSTHLYVCGTYAFSPICAYINSADFSLVKSETGEIVAEDGRSRCPFNPEYKSTAIMADGELYAGTVSNFQGNEPIIYKSLSQGTALKTENSLNWLQDPAFVGSAYIQESLPKGNPVGNDDKIYFFFSEAGKEFDFFDNTIVSRIARVCKGDTGGERVLQKKWTTFLKAQLLCSLPDDGFPFNIIQDMFVLTPSPEDWKNTVFYGVFTSQWYKGASGSSAVCSFTMDQVEKAFNGRYREVNRETQQWYTYNHPVPDPRPGACITNAARQQGISSSLHMPDKVLNFVKDHFLMDSVVRSQPLLLKRNVRYTQIAVHRVLVAHKAYNVLFIGTDDGRLHKAINVNNKMHIIEEMVLFSSSQPVQHIELDTEKGRLYVSSFSELVEVPVANCTNYQSCGECILSRDPYCAWNGRQCLDVRRPSTRSVWQQDVDEADTSAICNKTVPSPRFAKPPPSRMSSCQVIIIPANTFKVLPCRLRSNLSERRWEFSESAGHFRYPSPEGGLVVVAQADRQETYECWSVEEGFRQLLANYCVRGEAKQESTTLTGRSRTPQISQEEFIILPGKARSPQMDTKTYWNELIVVCALLVFSLVVFSLFVIYRNRNHMKSMLKEGECANMQQKMPRIAGKPAENLPLNGNTVTASASDHKGYQTLNDNYICSTPPHECSSPDNSKSFSESEKRPLNLKESHVEISPTCPRPRVRLGSEIKDSIV
;
A
#
# COMPACT_ATOMS: atom_id res chain seq x y z
N MET A 1 -6.14 -53.64 39.47
CA MET A 1 -5.42 -52.36 39.53
C MET A 1 -4.07 -52.40 38.80
N ARG A 2 -4.00 -53.03 37.62
CA ARG A 2 -2.77 -53.17 36.80
C ARG A 2 -2.99 -53.01 35.29
N TRP A 3 -4.18 -52.51 34.87
CA TRP A 3 -4.53 -52.33 33.45
C TRP A 3 -4.79 -50.88 33.03
N THR A 4 -4.72 -49.90 33.92
CA THR A 4 -5.00 -48.51 33.62
C THR A 4 -3.75 -47.63 33.44
N MET A 5 -2.55 -48.17 33.72
CA MET A 5 -1.29 -47.42 33.48
C MET A 5 -0.67 -47.63 32.08
N GLY A 6 -1.09 -48.65 31.35
CA GLY A 6 -0.56 -48.95 30.00
C GLY A 6 -1.12 -48.05 28.90
N MET A 7 -2.33 -47.50 29.05
CA MET A 7 -2.95 -46.66 28.04
C MET A 7 -2.52 -45.17 28.09
N ALA A 8 -2.05 -44.69 29.27
CA ALA A 8 -1.60 -43.30 29.39
C ALA A 8 -0.23 -43.05 28.68
N TRP A 9 0.58 -44.09 28.55
CA TRP A 9 1.90 -43.97 27.88
C TRP A 9 1.85 -44.05 26.36
N LEU A 10 0.79 -44.58 25.77
CA LEU A 10 0.57 -44.64 24.33
C LEU A 10 -0.14 -43.43 23.76
N CYS A 11 -0.86 -42.66 24.59
CA CYS A 11 -1.54 -41.45 24.17
C CYS A 11 -0.66 -40.17 24.16
N LEU A 12 0.44 -40.14 24.93
CA LEU A 12 1.36 -38.99 24.92
C LEU A 12 2.07 -38.77 23.59
N PRO A 13 2.63 -39.80 22.92
CA PRO A 13 3.25 -39.58 21.59
C PRO A 13 2.20 -39.27 20.49
N ALA A 14 0.97 -39.79 20.61
CA ALA A 14 -0.09 -39.47 19.66
C ALA A 14 -0.56 -38.01 19.79
N TYR A 15 -0.62 -37.48 21.02
CA TYR A 15 -0.96 -36.07 21.26
C TYR A 15 0.15 -35.11 20.85
N THR A 16 1.41 -35.47 21.03
CA THR A 16 2.55 -34.68 20.55
C THR A 16 2.67 -34.69 19.03
N VAL A 17 2.39 -35.82 18.37
CA VAL A 17 2.35 -35.91 16.89
C VAL A 17 1.16 -35.13 16.32
N LEU A 18 -0.01 -35.13 17.01
CA LEU A 18 -1.17 -34.30 16.62
C LEU A 18 -0.92 -32.82 16.86
N LEU A 19 -0.29 -32.41 17.96
CA LEU A 19 0.09 -31.03 18.22
C LEU A 19 1.17 -30.53 17.24
N VAL A 20 2.18 -31.34 16.93
CA VAL A 20 3.20 -31.02 15.93
C VAL A 20 2.58 -31.03 14.51
N GLY A 21 1.62 -31.93 14.24
CA GLY A 21 0.88 -31.95 12.98
C GLY A 21 -0.05 -30.73 12.82
N CYS A 22 -0.68 -30.25 13.89
CA CYS A 22 -1.50 -29.02 13.88
C CYS A 22 -0.65 -27.75 13.76
N PHE A 23 0.58 -27.73 14.26
CA PHE A 23 1.49 -26.60 14.05
C PHE A 23 2.09 -26.55 12.64
N HIS A 24 2.04 -27.65 11.83
CA HIS A 24 2.50 -27.68 10.45
C HIS A 24 1.40 -27.37 9.43
N ALA A 25 0.17 -27.16 9.86
CA ALA A 25 -0.95 -26.79 8.98
C ALA A 25 -1.30 -25.28 9.03
N ALA A 26 -0.46 -24.44 9.59
CA ALA A 26 -0.44 -23.04 9.20
C ALA A 26 0.08 -23.02 7.76
N VAL A 27 -0.83 -23.08 6.79
CA VAL A 27 -0.56 -22.77 5.38
C VAL A 27 0.02 -21.36 5.38
N THR A 28 1.35 -21.27 5.42
CA THR A 28 2.04 -20.02 5.13
C THR A 28 1.74 -19.76 3.67
N GLU A 29 0.72 -18.94 3.41
CA GLU A 29 0.42 -18.46 2.07
C GLU A 29 1.72 -17.89 1.51
N LYS A 30 2.25 -18.58 0.49
CA LYS A 30 3.57 -18.30 -0.06
C LYS A 30 3.48 -16.93 -0.73
N ASP A 31 4.34 -16.02 -0.32
CA ASP A 31 4.41 -14.67 -0.89
C ASP A 31 4.55 -14.74 -2.43
N VAL A 32 3.80 -13.93 -3.15
CA VAL A 32 3.80 -13.95 -4.63
C VAL A 32 5.15 -13.45 -5.14
N THR A 33 5.90 -14.33 -5.81
CA THR A 33 7.21 -14.00 -6.38
C THR A 33 7.04 -13.38 -7.77
N PRO A 34 7.69 -12.22 -8.08
CA PRO A 34 7.72 -11.68 -9.42
C PRO A 34 8.37 -12.68 -10.40
N ARG A 35 7.76 -12.85 -11.58
CA ARG A 35 8.34 -13.74 -12.61
C ARG A 35 9.67 -13.23 -13.12
N LEU A 36 9.74 -11.93 -13.45
CA LEU A 36 10.97 -11.27 -13.88
C LEU A 36 11.32 -10.13 -12.92
N THR A 37 12.61 -9.93 -12.68
CA THR A 37 13.13 -8.80 -11.91
C THR A 37 14.19 -8.07 -12.71
N PHE A 38 14.02 -6.76 -12.88
CA PHE A 38 14.95 -5.89 -13.59
C PHE A 38 15.63 -4.91 -12.63
N SER A 39 16.94 -4.92 -12.62
CA SER A 39 17.73 -3.91 -11.90
C SER A 39 17.66 -2.54 -12.61
N HIS A 40 17.99 -1.47 -11.87
CA HIS A 40 18.00 -0.11 -12.43
C HIS A 40 18.82 0.02 -13.72
N ASN A 41 19.96 -0.65 -13.82
CA ASN A 41 20.87 -0.58 -14.96
C ASN A 41 20.70 -1.73 -15.97
N ALA A 42 19.57 -2.47 -15.94
CA ALA A 42 19.33 -3.56 -16.87
C ALA A 42 19.25 -3.04 -18.32
N LYS A 43 20.02 -3.66 -19.22
CA LYS A 43 20.05 -3.28 -20.65
C LYS A 43 18.71 -3.52 -21.36
N GLU A 44 17.91 -4.40 -20.81
CA GLU A 44 16.58 -4.76 -21.29
C GLU A 44 15.52 -3.68 -20.98
N ARG A 45 15.87 -2.69 -20.14
CA ARG A 45 14.97 -1.58 -19.82
C ARG A 45 14.99 -0.52 -20.90
N THR A 46 13.81 -0.16 -21.39
CA THR A 46 13.59 0.95 -22.34
C THR A 46 12.93 2.14 -21.62
N THR A 47 13.48 2.51 -20.46
CA THR A 47 12.98 3.63 -19.66
C THR A 47 13.71 4.93 -20.02
N ARG A 48 13.01 6.05 -19.88
CA ARG A 48 13.59 7.40 -19.97
C ARG A 48 13.41 8.09 -18.64
N SER A 49 14.38 8.87 -18.20
CA SER A 49 14.32 9.61 -16.95
C SER A 49 14.44 11.11 -17.16
N PHE A 50 13.80 11.85 -16.28
CA PHE A 50 13.89 13.29 -16.17
C PHE A 50 14.24 13.67 -14.74
N SER A 51 15.29 14.45 -14.58
CA SER A 51 15.71 15.05 -13.32
C SER A 51 16.41 16.37 -13.56
N VAL A 52 16.30 17.28 -12.60
CA VAL A 52 16.96 18.59 -12.67
C VAL A 52 17.73 18.82 -11.37
N GLY A 53 19.02 19.14 -11.47
CA GLY A 53 19.87 19.38 -10.30
C GLY A 53 19.29 20.46 -9.38
N GLY A 54 19.17 20.15 -8.10
CA GLY A 54 18.61 21.06 -7.09
C GLY A 54 17.08 21.13 -7.03
N VAL A 55 16.37 20.46 -7.93
CA VAL A 55 14.91 20.33 -7.90
C VAL A 55 14.53 18.98 -7.27
N ASN A 56 13.53 19.02 -6.41
CA ASN A 56 13.00 17.82 -5.75
C ASN A 56 11.50 17.96 -5.48
N ASN A 57 10.90 16.91 -4.92
CA ASN A 57 9.46 16.82 -4.64
C ASN A 57 8.61 16.86 -5.92
N PHE A 58 8.86 15.94 -6.85
CA PHE A 58 8.05 15.71 -8.04
C PHE A 58 6.75 14.98 -7.64
N THR A 59 5.82 15.70 -7.00
CA THR A 59 4.66 15.09 -6.35
C THR A 59 3.32 15.31 -7.06
N SER A 60 3.26 16.21 -8.03
CA SER A 60 2.04 16.49 -8.78
C SER A 60 2.28 16.25 -10.27
N LEU A 61 1.54 15.30 -10.85
CA LEU A 61 1.57 14.99 -12.27
C LEU A 61 0.19 15.26 -12.86
N LEU A 62 0.15 15.81 -14.07
CA LEU A 62 -1.06 16.00 -14.85
C LEU A 62 -0.78 15.65 -16.31
N LEU A 63 -1.34 14.56 -16.78
CA LEU A 63 -1.27 14.15 -18.17
C LEU A 63 -2.29 14.92 -19.02
N SER A 64 -1.84 15.69 -19.99
CA SER A 64 -2.68 16.33 -20.98
C SER A 64 -2.47 15.69 -22.34
N LYS A 65 -3.46 14.91 -22.76
CA LYS A 65 -3.45 14.26 -24.08
C LYS A 65 -3.67 15.26 -25.19
N GLU A 66 -4.48 16.30 -24.92
CA GLU A 66 -4.81 17.36 -25.88
C GLU A 66 -3.58 18.16 -26.29
N ASP A 67 -2.70 18.46 -25.33
CA ASP A 67 -1.48 19.26 -25.54
C ASP A 67 -0.24 18.40 -25.79
N ASP A 68 -0.36 17.08 -25.83
CA ASP A 68 0.76 16.12 -25.88
C ASP A 68 1.83 16.40 -24.82
N THR A 69 1.40 16.77 -23.60
CA THR A 69 2.26 17.32 -22.55
C THR A 69 1.98 16.64 -21.21
N LEU A 70 3.05 16.32 -20.49
CA LEU A 70 3.02 15.98 -19.08
C LEU A 70 3.40 17.21 -18.27
N TYR A 71 2.47 17.73 -17.50
CA TYR A 71 2.75 18.80 -16.54
C TYR A 71 3.20 18.20 -15.22
N VAL A 72 4.27 18.75 -14.65
CA VAL A 72 4.91 18.24 -13.43
C VAL A 72 5.09 19.38 -12.44
N GLY A 73 4.50 19.23 -11.27
CA GLY A 73 4.70 20.15 -10.15
C GLY A 73 5.76 19.61 -9.18
N ALA A 74 6.71 20.48 -8.85
CA ALA A 74 7.79 20.22 -7.91
C ALA A 74 7.92 21.34 -6.89
N ARG A 75 8.96 21.31 -6.04
CA ARG A 75 9.23 22.38 -5.10
C ARG A 75 9.67 23.64 -5.83
N GLU A 76 8.86 24.72 -5.78
CA GLU A 76 9.09 26.06 -6.34
C GLU A 76 9.15 26.17 -7.87
N ILE A 77 8.84 25.08 -8.59
CA ILE A 77 8.91 25.05 -10.04
C ILE A 77 7.90 24.08 -10.63
N LEU A 78 7.43 24.36 -11.82
CA LEU A 78 6.62 23.48 -12.64
C LEU A 78 7.32 23.23 -13.97
N PHE A 79 7.06 22.09 -14.57
CA PHE A 79 7.57 21.72 -15.89
C PHE A 79 6.41 21.31 -16.80
N ALA A 80 6.59 21.60 -18.10
CA ALA A 80 5.78 21.04 -19.16
C ALA A 80 6.69 20.21 -20.06
N LEU A 81 6.55 18.88 -19.99
CA LEU A 81 7.38 17.89 -20.67
C LEU A 81 6.63 17.34 -21.86
N ASN A 82 7.29 17.26 -23.02
CA ASN A 82 6.66 16.69 -24.20
C ASN A 82 6.61 15.17 -24.10
N LEU A 83 5.43 14.58 -24.35
CA LEU A 83 5.18 13.14 -24.25
C LEU A 83 5.88 12.29 -25.34
N SER A 84 6.45 12.92 -26.37
CA SER A 84 7.26 12.18 -27.35
C SER A 84 8.60 11.77 -26.77
N ASP A 85 9.21 12.62 -25.94
CA ASP A 85 10.44 12.35 -25.20
C ASP A 85 10.57 13.29 -23.99
N ILE A 86 10.28 12.76 -22.80
CA ILE A 86 10.39 13.53 -21.55
C ILE A 86 11.82 13.90 -21.17
N SER A 87 12.82 13.23 -21.75
CA SER A 87 14.24 13.48 -21.48
C SER A 87 14.82 14.59 -22.37
N ALA A 88 14.12 15.00 -23.42
CA ALA A 88 14.60 15.96 -24.40
C ALA A 88 14.57 17.40 -23.87
N VAL A 89 15.66 17.91 -23.36
CA VAL A 89 15.81 19.25 -22.75
C VAL A 89 15.30 20.38 -23.67
N LYS A 90 15.45 20.25 -24.98
CA LYS A 90 15.01 21.27 -25.96
C LYS A 90 13.48 21.38 -26.09
N LEU A 91 12.74 20.37 -25.69
CA LEU A 91 11.28 20.31 -25.76
C LEU A 91 10.59 20.61 -24.42
N GLN A 92 11.37 21.00 -23.41
CA GLN A 92 10.88 21.28 -22.06
C GLN A 92 10.64 22.76 -21.87
N ARG A 93 9.53 23.08 -21.20
CA ARG A 93 9.25 24.42 -20.67
C ARG A 93 9.22 24.33 -19.15
N ASN A 94 9.67 25.37 -18.49
CA ASN A 94 9.59 25.45 -17.02
C ASN A 94 9.01 26.79 -16.59
N LEU A 95 8.37 26.76 -15.43
CA LEU A 95 7.75 27.91 -14.79
C LEU A 95 8.19 27.94 -13.33
N THR A 96 9.05 28.89 -13.01
CA THR A 96 9.49 29.09 -11.62
C THR A 96 8.44 29.88 -10.85
N TRP A 97 7.97 29.34 -9.73
CA TRP A 97 7.01 29.98 -8.83
C TRP A 97 7.52 29.92 -7.40
N LYS A 98 8.52 30.78 -7.14
CA LYS A 98 9.19 30.83 -5.83
C LYS A 98 8.40 31.60 -4.80
N THR A 99 8.55 31.17 -3.54
CA THR A 99 8.07 31.91 -2.39
C THR A 99 8.95 33.16 -2.18
N PRO A 100 8.36 34.38 -2.05
CA PRO A 100 9.12 35.60 -1.71
C PRO A 100 9.82 35.47 -0.35
N GLU A 101 10.99 36.09 -0.21
CA GLU A 101 11.77 36.06 1.04
C GLU A 101 10.96 36.50 2.26
N ARG A 102 10.19 37.59 2.14
CA ARG A 102 9.31 38.03 3.22
C ARG A 102 8.37 36.91 3.73
N LYS A 103 7.82 36.08 2.82
CA LYS A 103 6.96 34.96 3.20
C LYS A 103 7.73 33.82 3.85
N ARG A 104 8.96 33.62 3.44
CA ARG A 104 9.87 32.66 4.07
C ARG A 104 10.24 33.08 5.50
N ASP A 105 10.49 34.37 5.69
CA ASP A 105 10.77 34.93 7.02
C ASP A 105 9.53 34.83 7.94
N GLU A 106 8.33 35.17 7.42
CA GLU A 106 7.07 34.98 8.14
C GLU A 106 6.85 33.49 8.54
N CYS A 107 7.24 32.53 7.69
CA CYS A 107 7.16 31.11 7.94
C CYS A 107 8.13 30.68 9.05
N SER A 108 9.38 31.12 8.97
CA SER A 108 10.38 30.86 10.00
C SER A 108 10.02 31.46 11.35
N PHE A 109 9.49 32.70 11.35
CA PHE A 109 8.99 33.34 12.56
C PHE A 109 7.87 32.55 13.26
N LYS A 110 7.08 31.80 12.47
CA LYS A 110 6.05 30.88 12.99
C LYS A 110 6.63 29.52 13.47
N GLY A 111 7.95 29.40 13.55
CA GLY A 111 8.64 28.22 14.07
C GLY A 111 8.79 27.07 13.05
N LYS A 112 8.75 27.37 11.74
CA LYS A 112 8.96 26.39 10.67
C LYS A 112 10.40 26.44 10.16
N ASP A 113 10.89 25.31 9.66
CA ASP A 113 12.25 25.19 9.17
C ASP A 113 12.42 25.88 7.79
N LEU A 114 13.41 26.79 7.70
CA LEU A 114 13.72 27.52 6.47
C LEU A 114 14.27 26.65 5.35
N GLN A 115 14.88 25.51 5.67
CA GLN A 115 15.56 24.63 4.70
C GLN A 115 14.61 23.56 4.14
N THR A 116 13.58 23.18 4.90
CA THR A 116 12.66 22.14 4.53
C THR A 116 11.22 22.61 4.32
N ASP A 117 10.70 23.48 5.21
CA ASP A 117 9.27 23.78 5.28
C ASP A 117 8.85 25.02 4.48
N CYS A 118 9.72 26.04 4.48
CA CYS A 118 9.37 27.37 4.02
C CYS A 118 9.58 27.60 2.51
N PHE A 119 9.05 26.66 1.72
CA PHE A 119 9.05 26.71 0.26
C PHE A 119 7.63 26.62 -0.30
N ASN A 120 7.51 26.79 -1.60
CA ASN A 120 6.27 26.55 -2.31
C ASN A 120 6.27 25.11 -2.86
N TYR A 121 5.55 24.21 -2.22
CA TYR A 121 5.32 22.84 -2.69
C TYR A 121 4.04 22.79 -3.49
N ILE A 122 4.10 22.40 -4.74
CA ILE A 122 2.93 22.29 -5.60
C ILE A 122 2.11 21.07 -5.16
N LYS A 123 0.87 21.30 -4.72
CA LYS A 123 -0.03 20.27 -4.17
C LYS A 123 -1.21 19.98 -5.08
N ILE A 124 -1.64 20.94 -5.88
CA ILE A 124 -2.73 20.82 -6.83
C ILE A 124 -2.24 21.29 -8.19
N LEU A 125 -2.47 20.47 -9.20
CA LEU A 125 -2.22 20.79 -10.60
C LEU A 125 -3.32 20.10 -11.42
N LEU A 126 -4.29 20.86 -11.90
CA LEU A 126 -5.49 20.36 -12.54
C LEU A 126 -5.77 21.13 -13.82
N ARG A 127 -6.40 20.50 -14.80
CA ARG A 127 -6.92 21.20 -15.96
C ARG A 127 -8.24 21.89 -15.59
N MET A 128 -8.29 23.20 -15.80
CA MET A 128 -9.50 23.98 -15.58
C MET A 128 -10.38 24.01 -16.84
N ASN A 129 -9.76 24.28 -17.98
CA ASN A 129 -10.42 24.30 -19.28
C ASN A 129 -9.37 24.04 -20.38
N SER A 130 -9.73 24.19 -21.65
CA SER A 130 -8.84 23.95 -22.79
C SER A 130 -7.59 24.84 -22.82
N THR A 131 -7.61 26.02 -22.18
CA THR A 131 -6.54 27.03 -22.24
C THR A 131 -5.84 27.28 -20.92
N HIS A 132 -6.40 26.85 -19.79
CA HIS A 132 -5.86 27.16 -18.47
C HIS A 132 -5.74 25.92 -17.58
N LEU A 133 -4.64 25.89 -16.80
CA LEU A 133 -4.43 24.99 -15.69
C LEU A 133 -4.69 25.77 -14.39
N TYR A 134 -5.19 25.05 -13.39
CA TYR A 134 -5.33 25.51 -12.01
C TYR A 134 -4.22 24.89 -11.16
N VAL A 135 -3.50 25.74 -10.44
CA VAL A 135 -2.37 25.32 -9.62
C VAL A 135 -2.46 25.89 -8.23
N CYS A 136 -2.20 25.07 -7.21
CA CYS A 136 -2.08 25.55 -5.82
C CYS A 136 -0.82 24.99 -5.17
N GLY A 137 -0.20 25.84 -4.33
CA GLY A 137 0.96 25.48 -3.55
C GLY A 137 0.90 25.96 -2.11
N THR A 138 1.76 25.39 -1.27
CA THR A 138 1.83 25.70 0.18
C THR A 138 2.38 27.09 0.47
N TYR A 139 3.16 27.66 -0.44
CA TYR A 139 3.71 29.02 -0.43
C TYR A 139 4.22 29.48 0.94
N ALA A 140 5.12 28.65 1.54
CA ALA A 140 5.67 28.84 2.87
C ALA A 140 4.60 28.98 3.97
N PHE A 141 3.74 27.97 4.11
CA PHE A 141 2.62 27.97 5.07
C PHE A 141 1.64 29.12 4.91
N SER A 142 1.49 29.62 3.70
CA SER A 142 0.52 30.66 3.31
C SER A 142 -0.09 30.28 1.97
N PRO A 143 -0.85 29.16 1.87
CA PRO A 143 -1.24 28.55 0.62
C PRO A 143 -1.96 29.53 -0.29
N ILE A 144 -1.58 29.51 -1.57
CA ILE A 144 -2.21 30.30 -2.65
C ILE A 144 -2.47 29.42 -3.86
N CYS A 145 -3.47 29.81 -4.65
CA CYS A 145 -3.80 29.21 -5.93
C CYS A 145 -3.68 30.24 -7.05
N ALA A 146 -3.36 29.80 -8.26
CA ALA A 146 -3.18 30.64 -9.42
C ALA A 146 -3.58 29.89 -10.69
N TYR A 147 -3.56 30.61 -11.82
CA TYR A 147 -3.88 30.08 -13.13
C TYR A 147 -2.64 30.11 -14.02
N ILE A 148 -2.47 29.06 -14.81
CA ILE A 148 -1.40 28.97 -15.81
C ILE A 148 -2.05 28.91 -17.18
N ASN A 149 -1.63 29.77 -18.09
CA ASN A 149 -1.98 29.66 -19.50
C ASN A 149 -1.20 28.50 -20.11
N SER A 150 -1.88 27.50 -20.67
CA SER A 150 -1.24 26.29 -21.22
C SER A 150 -0.44 26.56 -22.50
N ALA A 151 -0.81 27.60 -23.27
CA ALA A 151 -0.18 27.89 -24.55
C ALA A 151 1.28 28.38 -24.40
N ASP A 152 1.50 29.36 -23.53
CA ASP A 152 2.83 29.93 -23.25
C ASP A 152 3.48 29.40 -21.95
N PHE A 153 2.74 28.64 -21.15
CA PHE A 153 3.14 28.07 -19.87
C PHE A 153 3.62 29.14 -18.89
N SER A 154 2.80 30.20 -18.72
CA SER A 154 3.05 31.32 -17.81
C SER A 154 1.90 31.50 -16.81
N LEU A 155 2.20 32.08 -15.63
CA LEU A 155 1.16 32.50 -14.70
C LEU A 155 0.34 33.63 -15.26
N VAL A 156 -0.97 33.56 -15.15
CA VAL A 156 -1.89 34.62 -15.57
C VAL A 156 -1.65 35.82 -14.68
N LYS A 157 -1.52 37.01 -15.32
CA LYS A 157 -1.30 38.29 -14.68
C LYS A 157 -2.45 39.23 -14.94
N SER A 158 -2.71 40.12 -13.99
CA SER A 158 -3.64 41.23 -14.12
C SER A 158 -3.09 42.30 -15.07
N GLU A 159 -3.89 43.27 -15.43
CA GLU A 159 -3.47 44.46 -16.19
C GLU A 159 -2.33 45.24 -15.52
N THR A 160 -2.21 45.13 -14.18
CA THR A 160 -1.13 45.74 -13.38
C THR A 160 0.16 44.90 -13.39
N GLY A 161 0.16 43.74 -14.03
CA GLY A 161 1.33 42.82 -14.13
C GLY A 161 1.48 41.92 -12.89
N GLU A 162 0.59 41.99 -11.91
CA GLU A 162 0.57 41.10 -10.74
C GLU A 162 -0.07 39.76 -11.08
N ILE A 163 0.40 38.66 -10.39
CA ILE A 163 -0.17 37.34 -10.59
C ILE A 163 -1.61 37.34 -10.09
N VAL A 164 -2.53 36.85 -10.94
CA VAL A 164 -3.92 36.60 -10.52
C VAL A 164 -3.91 35.38 -9.62
N ALA A 165 -3.97 35.61 -8.31
CA ALA A 165 -3.90 34.60 -7.28
C ALA A 165 -5.14 34.62 -6.38
N GLU A 166 -5.52 33.46 -5.90
CA GLU A 166 -6.60 33.23 -4.95
C GLU A 166 -6.07 32.69 -3.62
N ASP A 167 -6.82 32.98 -2.53
CA ASP A 167 -6.52 32.38 -1.24
C ASP A 167 -6.62 30.84 -1.31
N GLY A 168 -5.52 30.15 -1.01
CA GLY A 168 -5.43 28.70 -1.04
C GLY A 168 -6.01 28.00 0.20
N ARG A 169 -6.44 28.73 1.23
CA ARG A 169 -7.06 28.14 2.42
C ARG A 169 -8.29 27.32 2.06
N SER A 170 -8.44 26.16 2.67
CA SER A 170 -9.50 25.18 2.39
C SER A 170 -9.36 24.46 1.02
N ARG A 171 -8.43 24.86 0.17
CA ARG A 171 -8.14 24.23 -1.13
C ARG A 171 -6.85 23.43 -1.10
N CYS A 172 -5.82 23.98 -0.47
CA CYS A 172 -4.47 23.43 -0.38
C CYS A 172 -4.00 23.44 1.08
N PRO A 173 -3.26 22.44 1.56
CA PRO A 173 -2.77 22.42 2.93
C PRO A 173 -1.68 23.48 3.15
N PHE A 174 -1.53 23.90 4.39
CA PHE A 174 -0.44 24.78 4.83
C PHE A 174 0.89 24.02 4.89
N ASN A 175 0.87 22.84 5.51
CA ASN A 175 2.04 21.98 5.64
C ASN A 175 2.20 21.10 4.40
N PRO A 176 3.39 21.06 3.77
CA PRO A 176 3.66 20.21 2.61
C PRO A 176 3.50 18.71 2.88
N GLU A 177 3.68 18.26 4.13
CA GLU A 177 3.57 16.85 4.50
C GLU A 177 2.11 16.36 4.59
N TYR A 178 1.15 17.27 4.75
CA TYR A 178 -0.25 16.85 4.84
C TYR A 178 -0.75 16.26 3.53
N LYS A 179 -1.33 15.06 3.63
CA LYS A 179 -2.00 14.40 2.52
C LYS A 179 -3.28 15.15 2.20
N SER A 180 -3.45 15.49 0.95
CA SER A 180 -4.61 16.21 0.42
C SER A 180 -4.93 15.71 -0.98
N THR A 181 -6.19 15.86 -1.39
CA THR A 181 -6.64 15.51 -2.74
C THR A 181 -7.51 16.64 -3.30
N ALA A 182 -7.52 16.77 -4.63
CA ALA A 182 -8.41 17.70 -5.31
C ALA A 182 -8.79 17.17 -6.70
N ILE A 183 -9.99 17.50 -7.13
CA ILE A 183 -10.51 17.19 -8.45
C ILE A 183 -11.33 18.34 -8.99
N MET A 184 -11.25 18.56 -10.30
CA MET A 184 -12.08 19.51 -11.03
C MET A 184 -13.26 18.77 -11.66
N ALA A 185 -14.48 19.22 -11.40
CA ALA A 185 -15.69 18.70 -12.05
C ALA A 185 -16.53 19.87 -12.56
N ASP A 186 -16.70 19.94 -13.87
CA ASP A 186 -17.45 21.00 -14.58
C ASP A 186 -17.07 22.44 -14.15
N GLY A 187 -15.77 22.69 -14.00
CA GLY A 187 -15.22 24.00 -13.64
C GLY A 187 -15.29 24.34 -12.15
N GLU A 188 -15.77 23.45 -11.30
CA GLU A 188 -15.77 23.59 -9.84
C GLU A 188 -14.72 22.70 -9.19
N LEU A 189 -13.99 23.27 -8.23
CA LEU A 189 -12.96 22.55 -7.47
C LEU A 189 -13.58 21.85 -6.27
N TYR A 190 -13.28 20.57 -6.13
CA TYR A 190 -13.56 19.76 -4.94
C TYR A 190 -12.23 19.36 -4.29
N ALA A 191 -12.03 19.68 -3.02
CA ALA A 191 -10.77 19.40 -2.33
C ALA A 191 -11.00 18.77 -0.95
N GLY A 192 -10.19 17.79 -0.61
CA GLY A 192 -10.08 17.22 0.73
C GLY A 192 -8.74 17.63 1.34
N THR A 193 -8.75 18.43 2.43
CA THR A 193 -7.54 19.00 3.01
C THR A 193 -7.79 19.48 4.44
N VAL A 194 -6.93 20.36 4.96
CA VAL A 194 -7.10 21.10 6.22
C VAL A 194 -7.22 22.60 5.93
N SER A 195 -8.08 23.31 6.68
CA SER A 195 -8.39 24.72 6.42
C SER A 195 -7.54 25.70 7.21
N ASN A 196 -6.80 25.25 8.22
CA ASN A 196 -6.02 26.11 9.10
C ASN A 196 -4.55 25.72 9.21
N PHE A 197 -3.75 26.62 9.75
CA PHE A 197 -2.30 26.48 9.93
C PHE A 197 -1.93 25.32 10.86
N GLN A 198 -2.75 25.05 11.89
CA GLN A 198 -2.47 23.99 12.88
C GLN A 198 -2.79 22.59 12.35
N GLY A 199 -3.54 22.49 11.26
CA GLY A 199 -3.90 21.19 10.65
C GLY A 199 -5.01 20.45 11.39
N ASN A 200 -5.68 21.07 12.36
CA ASN A 200 -6.73 20.47 13.17
C ASN A 200 -8.16 20.79 12.71
N GLU A 201 -8.31 21.44 11.56
CA GLU A 201 -9.60 21.70 10.93
C GLU A 201 -9.68 21.00 9.56
N PRO A 202 -9.93 19.70 9.55
CA PRO A 202 -10.07 18.96 8.30
C PRO A 202 -11.34 19.35 7.56
N ILE A 203 -11.28 19.36 6.23
CA ILE A 203 -12.34 19.89 5.41
C ILE A 203 -12.48 19.13 4.08
N ILE A 204 -13.73 18.91 3.66
CA ILE A 204 -14.09 18.67 2.26
C ILE A 204 -14.77 19.93 1.75
N TYR A 205 -14.14 20.54 0.75
CA TYR A 205 -14.46 21.85 0.21
C TYR A 205 -14.97 21.74 -1.23
N LYS A 206 -15.93 22.59 -1.59
CA LYS A 206 -16.37 22.84 -2.96
C LYS A 206 -16.34 24.33 -3.23
N SER A 207 -15.70 24.76 -4.31
CA SER A 207 -15.89 26.13 -4.85
C SER A 207 -17.26 26.23 -5.52
N LEU A 208 -17.87 27.39 -5.45
CA LEU A 208 -19.05 27.71 -6.25
C LEU A 208 -18.76 28.92 -7.11
N SER A 209 -19.12 28.84 -8.38
CA SER A 209 -18.91 29.89 -9.39
C SER A 209 -19.54 31.25 -9.03
N GLN A 210 -20.49 31.29 -8.10
CA GLN A 210 -21.12 32.49 -7.59
C GLN A 210 -20.69 32.93 -6.19
N GLY A 211 -19.49 32.53 -5.75
CA GLY A 211 -18.82 33.11 -4.58
C GLY A 211 -19.14 32.51 -3.21
N THR A 212 -20.03 31.51 -3.09
CA THR A 212 -20.30 30.87 -1.79
C THR A 212 -19.84 29.42 -1.79
N ALA A 213 -18.72 29.17 -1.12
CA ALA A 213 -18.16 27.81 -1.00
C ALA A 213 -18.98 26.91 -0.06
N LEU A 214 -19.07 25.61 -0.38
CA LEU A 214 -19.53 24.58 0.54
C LEU A 214 -18.37 23.93 1.28
N LYS A 215 -18.62 23.53 2.52
CA LYS A 215 -17.62 22.83 3.32
C LYS A 215 -18.26 21.90 4.35
N THR A 216 -17.50 20.92 4.86
CA THR A 216 -17.87 20.12 6.01
C THR A 216 -17.99 20.99 7.26
N GLU A 217 -18.70 20.53 8.28
CA GLU A 217 -18.87 21.20 9.56
C GLU A 217 -17.95 20.58 10.61
N ASN A 218 -16.90 21.31 11.01
CA ASN A 218 -15.91 20.81 11.95
C ASN A 218 -16.47 20.55 13.36
N SER A 219 -17.46 21.37 13.79
CA SER A 219 -18.10 21.20 15.09
C SER A 219 -18.89 19.87 15.23
N LEU A 220 -19.21 19.23 14.11
CA LEU A 220 -19.95 17.97 14.06
C LEU A 220 -19.03 16.73 14.01
N ASN A 221 -17.73 16.90 14.01
CA ASN A 221 -16.74 15.81 13.96
C ASN A 221 -16.93 14.85 12.77
N TRP A 222 -17.36 15.39 11.64
CA TRP A 222 -17.55 14.59 10.42
C TRP A 222 -16.25 13.96 9.88
N LEU A 223 -15.11 14.57 10.19
CA LEU A 223 -13.78 14.12 9.83
C LEU A 223 -12.88 14.07 11.10
N GLN A 224 -12.09 13.03 11.24
CA GLN A 224 -11.26 12.78 12.43
C GLN A 224 -9.79 12.60 12.00
N ASP A 225 -9.07 13.71 11.87
CA ASP A 225 -7.66 13.73 11.44
C ASP A 225 -7.42 12.94 10.14
N PRO A 226 -8.10 13.27 9.03
CA PRO A 226 -8.05 12.50 7.80
C PRO A 226 -6.74 12.69 7.04
N ALA A 227 -6.20 11.58 6.50
CA ALA A 227 -5.14 11.56 5.51
C ALA A 227 -5.75 11.22 4.15
N PHE A 228 -6.07 12.24 3.34
CA PHE A 228 -6.68 12.07 2.02
C PHE A 228 -5.68 11.49 1.02
N VAL A 229 -6.10 10.46 0.28
CA VAL A 229 -5.24 9.78 -0.71
C VAL A 229 -5.76 9.88 -2.14
N GLY A 230 -7.05 10.21 -2.32
CA GLY A 230 -7.62 10.34 -3.66
C GLY A 230 -9.04 10.87 -3.66
N SER A 231 -9.51 11.27 -4.82
CA SER A 231 -10.89 11.67 -5.09
C SER A 231 -11.31 11.24 -6.49
N ALA A 232 -12.61 11.01 -6.69
CA ALA A 232 -13.15 10.57 -7.98
C ALA A 232 -14.46 11.29 -8.28
N TYR A 233 -14.64 11.66 -9.53
CA TYR A 233 -15.88 12.16 -10.08
C TYR A 233 -16.57 11.05 -10.87
N ILE A 234 -17.76 10.64 -10.43
CA ILE A 234 -18.56 9.60 -11.07
C ILE A 234 -19.84 10.22 -11.61
N GLN A 235 -20.04 10.09 -12.92
CA GLN A 235 -21.18 10.67 -13.63
C GLN A 235 -22.41 9.74 -13.53
N GLU A 236 -22.96 9.59 -12.32
CA GLU A 236 -24.10 8.73 -12.06
C GLU A 236 -25.43 9.24 -12.66
N SER A 237 -25.44 10.50 -13.17
CA SER A 237 -26.55 11.04 -13.95
C SER A 237 -26.68 10.44 -15.35
N LEU A 238 -25.65 9.74 -15.84
CA LEU A 238 -25.65 9.10 -17.15
C LEU A 238 -26.27 7.68 -17.12
N PRO A 239 -26.83 7.21 -18.25
CA PRO A 239 -27.11 7.95 -19.49
C PRO A 239 -28.20 9.02 -19.33
N LYS A 240 -28.14 10.05 -20.17
CA LYS A 240 -29.17 11.12 -20.17
C LYS A 240 -30.58 10.53 -20.38
N GLY A 241 -31.54 11.05 -19.61
CA GLY A 241 -32.92 10.52 -19.64
C GLY A 241 -33.18 9.32 -18.73
N ASN A 242 -32.20 8.96 -17.90
CA ASN A 242 -32.35 7.96 -16.85
C ASN A 242 -33.61 8.25 -16.00
N PRO A 243 -34.50 7.28 -15.79
CA PRO A 243 -35.75 7.50 -15.03
C PRO A 243 -35.53 7.85 -13.56
N VAL A 244 -34.37 7.47 -12.99
CA VAL A 244 -33.98 7.84 -11.63
C VAL A 244 -33.61 9.33 -11.56
N GLY A 245 -32.92 9.85 -12.61
CA GLY A 245 -32.46 11.23 -12.66
C GLY A 245 -31.59 11.61 -11.46
N ASN A 246 -30.73 10.67 -11.03
CA ASN A 246 -29.83 10.90 -9.92
C ASN A 246 -28.78 11.94 -10.30
N ASP A 247 -28.12 12.52 -9.29
CA ASP A 247 -27.03 13.47 -9.47
C ASP A 247 -25.69 12.74 -9.63
N ASP A 248 -24.73 13.42 -10.24
CA ASP A 248 -23.33 13.02 -10.22
C ASP A 248 -22.76 13.10 -8.81
N LYS A 249 -21.77 12.30 -8.52
CA LYS A 249 -21.18 12.23 -7.17
C LYS A 249 -19.68 12.39 -7.18
N ILE A 250 -19.19 13.00 -6.11
CA ILE A 250 -17.76 13.10 -5.82
C ILE A 250 -17.47 12.18 -4.62
N TYR A 251 -16.51 11.31 -4.81
CA TYR A 251 -16.02 10.39 -3.78
C TYR A 251 -14.65 10.83 -3.29
N PHE A 252 -14.42 10.69 -1.98
CA PHE A 252 -13.14 10.98 -1.34
C PHE A 252 -12.65 9.73 -0.59
N PHE A 253 -11.36 9.43 -0.71
CA PHE A 253 -10.73 8.29 -0.07
C PHE A 253 -9.68 8.77 0.92
N PHE A 254 -9.74 8.27 2.15
CA PHE A 254 -8.84 8.70 3.22
C PHE A 254 -8.75 7.67 4.33
N SER A 255 -7.72 7.78 5.17
CA SER A 255 -7.65 7.13 6.46
C SER A 255 -7.91 8.16 7.55
N GLU A 256 -8.62 7.78 8.61
CA GLU A 256 -8.89 8.66 9.76
C GLU A 256 -8.89 7.89 11.08
N ALA A 257 -8.91 8.58 12.21
CA ALA A 257 -9.13 7.97 13.51
C ALA A 257 -10.57 7.42 13.60
N GLY A 258 -10.69 6.12 13.87
CA GLY A 258 -11.97 5.39 13.98
C GLY A 258 -12.55 5.49 15.39
N LYS A 259 -13.22 6.59 15.71
CA LYS A 259 -13.84 6.83 17.02
C LYS A 259 -14.94 5.84 17.39
N GLU A 260 -15.48 5.09 16.43
CA GLU A 260 -16.47 4.04 16.65
C GLU A 260 -15.90 2.73 17.17
N PHE A 261 -14.59 2.65 17.40
CA PHE A 261 -13.88 1.48 17.96
C PHE A 261 -13.30 1.85 19.32
N ASP A 262 -14.14 1.83 20.37
CA ASP A 262 -13.79 2.26 21.73
C ASP A 262 -12.74 1.40 22.45
N PHE A 263 -12.48 0.18 21.93
CA PHE A 263 -11.62 -0.78 22.61
C PHE A 263 -10.12 -0.59 22.38
N PHE A 264 -9.75 0.19 21.36
CA PHE A 264 -8.35 0.43 21.01
C PHE A 264 -8.12 1.92 20.78
N ASP A 265 -7.41 2.56 21.68
CA ASP A 265 -6.93 3.92 21.48
C ASP A 265 -6.15 4.02 20.15
N ASN A 266 -6.46 5.03 19.34
CA ASN A 266 -5.81 5.31 18.07
C ASN A 266 -5.99 4.27 16.95
N THR A 267 -7.13 3.56 16.90
CA THR A 267 -7.47 2.75 15.72
C THR A 267 -7.63 3.64 14.49
N ILE A 268 -6.86 3.39 13.44
CA ILE A 268 -7.03 4.03 12.14
C ILE A 268 -7.99 3.20 11.30
N VAL A 269 -8.81 3.85 10.49
CA VAL A 269 -9.75 3.20 9.57
C VAL A 269 -9.67 3.86 8.20
N SER A 270 -9.84 3.05 7.15
CA SER A 270 -9.99 3.55 5.80
C SER A 270 -11.43 3.88 5.49
N ARG A 271 -11.66 5.00 4.82
CA ARG A 271 -12.99 5.56 4.50
C ARG A 271 -13.17 5.84 3.02
N ILE A 272 -14.39 5.72 2.61
CA ILE A 272 -14.94 6.34 1.41
C ILE A 272 -16.02 7.32 1.85
N ALA A 273 -15.91 8.59 1.47
CA ALA A 273 -16.95 9.59 1.65
C ALA A 273 -17.54 9.97 0.31
N ARG A 274 -18.82 10.39 0.33
CA ARG A 274 -19.59 10.75 -0.85
C ARG A 274 -20.33 12.07 -0.63
N VAL A 275 -20.30 12.94 -1.65
CA VAL A 275 -21.13 14.14 -1.74
C VAL A 275 -21.77 14.22 -3.11
N CYS A 276 -22.95 14.84 -3.21
CA CYS A 276 -23.63 15.08 -4.47
C CYS A 276 -23.11 16.36 -5.14
N LYS A 277 -22.89 16.33 -6.45
CA LYS A 277 -22.36 17.48 -7.20
C LYS A 277 -23.30 18.67 -7.15
N GLY A 278 -24.60 18.47 -7.26
CA GLY A 278 -25.64 19.51 -7.22
C GLY A 278 -25.96 20.06 -5.83
N ASP A 279 -25.23 19.65 -4.78
CA ASP A 279 -25.43 20.18 -3.44
C ASP A 279 -25.02 21.66 -3.38
N THR A 280 -25.90 22.51 -2.86
CA THR A 280 -25.70 23.96 -2.66
C THR A 280 -25.80 24.37 -1.19
N GLY A 281 -25.86 23.40 -0.27
CA GLY A 281 -26.11 23.60 1.15
C GLY A 281 -27.59 23.69 1.49
N GLY A 282 -27.89 23.86 2.76
CA GLY A 282 -29.25 24.02 3.25
C GLY A 282 -29.63 25.48 3.44
N GLU A 283 -30.91 25.75 3.44
CA GLU A 283 -31.45 27.11 3.60
C GLU A 283 -31.31 27.62 5.04
N ARG A 284 -31.72 26.83 6.04
CA ARG A 284 -31.69 27.19 7.48
C ARG A 284 -30.71 26.33 8.26
N VAL A 285 -30.77 25.04 8.00
CA VAL A 285 -29.91 24.02 8.61
C VAL A 285 -28.78 23.68 7.63
N LEU A 286 -27.53 23.59 8.06
CA LEU A 286 -26.36 23.33 7.21
C LEU A 286 -26.16 24.42 6.13
N GLN A 287 -26.38 25.69 6.48
CA GLN A 287 -26.09 26.84 5.59
C GLN A 287 -24.61 26.84 5.21
N LYS A 288 -24.32 26.91 3.91
CA LYS A 288 -22.93 26.84 3.35
C LYS A 288 -22.17 25.57 3.76
N LYS A 289 -22.91 24.51 4.11
CA LYS A 289 -22.36 23.22 4.50
C LYS A 289 -22.96 22.13 3.65
N TRP A 290 -22.23 21.00 3.52
CA TRP A 290 -22.75 19.84 2.83
C TRP A 290 -24.03 19.31 3.46
N THR A 291 -25.04 19.06 2.65
CA THR A 291 -26.30 18.40 3.06
C THR A 291 -26.31 16.92 2.70
N THR A 292 -25.38 16.51 1.86
CA THR A 292 -25.32 15.16 1.29
C THR A 292 -24.10 14.35 1.73
N PHE A 293 -23.24 14.90 2.61
CA PHE A 293 -22.06 14.21 3.10
C PHE A 293 -22.42 12.95 3.88
N LEU A 294 -21.94 11.83 3.41
CA LEU A 294 -21.96 10.53 4.10
C LEU A 294 -20.60 9.86 3.93
N LYS A 295 -20.21 9.04 4.91
CA LYS A 295 -19.02 8.21 4.83
C LYS A 295 -19.28 6.77 5.26
N ALA A 296 -18.53 5.83 4.67
CA ALA A 296 -18.53 4.40 5.00
C ALA A 296 -17.13 3.89 5.20
N GLN A 297 -16.99 2.79 5.94
CA GLN A 297 -15.69 2.15 6.12
C GLN A 297 -15.35 1.27 4.92
N LEU A 298 -14.11 1.37 4.41
CA LEU A 298 -13.48 0.41 3.52
C LEU A 298 -12.69 -0.60 4.36
N LEU A 299 -12.92 -1.88 4.16
CA LEU A 299 -12.24 -2.94 4.92
C LEU A 299 -11.57 -3.93 3.98
N CYS A 300 -10.25 -3.93 4.00
CA CYS A 300 -9.40 -4.88 3.32
C CYS A 300 -8.85 -5.86 4.35
N SER A 301 -9.35 -7.11 4.39
CA SER A 301 -8.96 -8.09 5.40
C SER A 301 -9.08 -9.53 4.89
N LEU A 302 -8.20 -10.40 5.37
CA LEU A 302 -8.36 -11.84 5.22
C LEU A 302 -9.52 -12.34 6.10
N PRO A 303 -10.24 -13.40 5.70
CA PRO A 303 -11.37 -13.92 6.47
C PRO A 303 -10.97 -14.42 7.87
N ASP A 304 -9.80 -15.05 7.97
CA ASP A 304 -9.32 -15.73 9.17
C ASP A 304 -8.30 -14.92 9.97
N ASP A 305 -7.84 -13.78 9.46
CA ASP A 305 -6.90 -12.88 10.14
C ASP A 305 -7.66 -11.82 10.94
N GLY A 306 -7.38 -11.75 12.25
CA GLY A 306 -8.00 -10.76 13.14
C GLY A 306 -7.58 -9.31 12.89
N PHE A 307 -6.54 -9.06 12.07
CA PHE A 307 -5.98 -7.73 11.83
C PHE A 307 -6.14 -7.28 10.38
N PRO A 308 -6.96 -6.25 10.13
CA PRO A 308 -7.16 -5.72 8.79
C PRO A 308 -5.96 -4.88 8.31
N PHE A 309 -5.86 -4.73 6.98
CA PHE A 309 -5.08 -3.67 6.35
C PHE A 309 -5.93 -2.40 6.36
N ASN A 310 -5.71 -1.57 7.35
CA ASN A 310 -6.63 -0.51 7.75
C ASN A 310 -6.18 0.92 7.39
N ILE A 311 -5.00 1.06 6.76
CA ILE A 311 -4.48 2.34 6.30
C ILE A 311 -4.43 2.32 4.78
N ILE A 312 -5.30 3.09 4.13
CA ILE A 312 -5.26 3.28 2.68
C ILE A 312 -4.09 4.21 2.32
N GLN A 313 -3.29 3.81 1.34
CA GLN A 313 -2.15 4.59 0.84
C GLN A 313 -2.48 5.32 -0.46
N ASP A 314 -3.25 4.67 -1.34
CA ASP A 314 -3.67 5.20 -2.62
C ASP A 314 -4.91 4.47 -3.14
N MET A 315 -5.68 5.11 -4.04
CA MET A 315 -6.88 4.54 -4.65
C MET A 315 -6.96 4.92 -6.13
N PHE A 316 -7.02 3.92 -6.98
CA PHE A 316 -7.30 4.06 -8.42
C PHE A 316 -8.74 3.69 -8.72
N VAL A 317 -9.41 4.52 -9.50
CA VAL A 317 -10.81 4.32 -9.90
C VAL A 317 -10.89 3.94 -11.38
N LEU A 318 -11.30 2.72 -11.65
CA LEU A 318 -11.45 2.18 -12.98
C LEU A 318 -12.91 2.18 -13.40
N THR A 319 -13.32 3.17 -14.19
CA THR A 319 -14.65 3.24 -14.81
C THR A 319 -14.52 2.86 -16.28
N PRO A 320 -15.25 1.84 -16.78
CA PRO A 320 -15.11 1.38 -18.16
C PRO A 320 -15.47 2.46 -19.19
N SER A 321 -16.56 3.16 -18.98
CA SER A 321 -16.96 4.39 -19.67
C SER A 321 -17.86 5.22 -18.76
N PRO A 322 -18.05 6.53 -18.99
CA PRO A 322 -18.94 7.34 -18.17
C PRO A 322 -20.38 6.78 -18.08
N GLU A 323 -20.88 6.21 -19.15
CA GLU A 323 -22.24 5.61 -19.19
C GLU A 323 -22.30 4.27 -18.44
N ASP A 324 -21.17 3.59 -18.30
CA ASP A 324 -21.02 2.30 -17.62
C ASP A 324 -20.47 2.46 -16.19
N TRP A 325 -20.82 3.53 -15.51
CA TRP A 325 -20.36 3.86 -14.16
C TRP A 325 -20.71 2.77 -13.12
N LYS A 326 -21.77 1.99 -13.33
CA LYS A 326 -22.17 0.88 -12.45
C LYS A 326 -21.12 -0.22 -12.35
N ASN A 327 -20.33 -0.40 -13.40
CA ASN A 327 -19.22 -1.35 -13.44
C ASN A 327 -17.88 -0.74 -13.00
N THR A 328 -17.93 0.42 -12.34
CA THR A 328 -16.74 1.03 -11.72
C THR A 328 -16.18 0.11 -10.63
N VAL A 329 -14.85 -0.04 -10.62
CA VAL A 329 -14.11 -0.78 -9.61
C VAL A 329 -13.06 0.14 -8.98
N PHE A 330 -13.05 0.17 -7.67
CA PHE A 330 -12.10 0.92 -6.86
C PHE A 330 -10.97 -0.01 -6.43
N TYR A 331 -9.74 0.25 -6.88
CA TYR A 331 -8.54 -0.52 -6.52
C TYR A 331 -7.72 0.27 -5.51
N GLY A 332 -7.58 -0.25 -4.31
CA GLY A 332 -6.83 0.41 -3.25
C GLY A 332 -5.60 -0.38 -2.81
N VAL A 333 -4.54 0.35 -2.47
CA VAL A 333 -3.39 -0.19 -1.74
C VAL A 333 -3.51 0.16 -0.27
N PHE A 334 -3.31 -0.86 0.57
CA PHE A 334 -3.50 -0.77 2.01
C PHE A 334 -2.28 -1.29 2.76
N THR A 335 -2.00 -0.69 3.91
CA THR A 335 -1.02 -1.16 4.89
C THR A 335 -1.70 -1.38 6.23
N SER A 336 -1.08 -2.15 7.11
CA SER A 336 -1.61 -2.39 8.44
C SER A 336 -0.85 -1.57 9.49
N GLN A 337 -1.57 -0.94 10.42
CA GLN A 337 -0.96 -0.30 11.58
C GLN A 337 -0.41 -1.30 12.60
N TRP A 338 -0.82 -2.57 12.54
CA TRP A 338 -0.52 -3.61 13.52
C TRP A 338 0.74 -4.40 13.21
N TYR A 339 1.12 -4.51 11.93
CA TYR A 339 2.36 -5.17 11.52
C TYR A 339 3.54 -4.21 11.62
N LYS A 340 4.05 -4.04 12.84
CA LYS A 340 5.23 -3.19 13.14
C LYS A 340 6.56 -3.92 12.92
N GLY A 341 6.71 -4.66 11.84
CA GLY A 341 8.02 -5.17 11.40
C GLY A 341 8.77 -4.10 10.61
N ALA A 342 10.10 -4.19 10.54
CA ALA A 342 10.97 -3.22 9.86
C ALA A 342 10.60 -2.97 8.37
N SER A 343 9.79 -3.81 7.77
CA SER A 343 9.39 -3.72 6.36
C SER A 343 7.88 -3.76 6.10
N GLY A 344 7.02 -3.91 7.12
CA GLY A 344 5.57 -3.88 6.95
C GLY A 344 5.00 -4.95 6.01
N SER A 345 3.68 -4.97 5.88
CA SER A 345 2.97 -5.77 4.88
C SER A 345 1.94 -4.90 4.18
N SER A 346 1.71 -5.16 2.91
CA SER A 346 0.74 -4.43 2.11
C SER A 346 -0.23 -5.37 1.41
N ALA A 347 -1.43 -4.88 1.19
CA ALA A 347 -2.46 -5.57 0.45
C ALA A 347 -3.04 -4.66 -0.66
N VAL A 348 -3.44 -5.28 -1.75
CA VAL A 348 -4.27 -4.64 -2.78
C VAL A 348 -5.66 -5.23 -2.68
N CYS A 349 -6.66 -4.39 -2.47
CA CYS A 349 -8.06 -4.76 -2.45
C CYS A 349 -8.85 -4.06 -3.57
N SER A 350 -9.92 -4.67 -4.03
CA SER A 350 -10.84 -4.04 -4.98
C SER A 350 -12.26 -4.03 -4.42
N PHE A 351 -12.97 -2.94 -4.68
CA PHE A 351 -14.36 -2.75 -4.26
C PHE A 351 -15.20 -2.37 -5.48
N THR A 352 -16.39 -2.95 -5.61
CA THR A 352 -17.30 -2.64 -6.73
C THR A 352 -18.23 -1.49 -6.38
N MET A 353 -18.73 -0.79 -7.38
CA MET A 353 -19.74 0.26 -7.20
C MET A 353 -20.99 -0.27 -6.50
N ASP A 354 -21.43 -1.49 -6.84
CA ASP A 354 -22.58 -2.13 -6.19
C ASP A 354 -22.39 -2.27 -4.66
N GLN A 355 -21.20 -2.69 -4.20
CA GLN A 355 -20.89 -2.78 -2.78
C GLN A 355 -20.91 -1.39 -2.11
N VAL A 356 -20.40 -0.37 -2.80
CA VAL A 356 -20.38 1.01 -2.32
C VAL A 356 -21.81 1.55 -2.24
N GLU A 357 -22.62 1.42 -3.30
CA GLU A 357 -24.02 1.86 -3.29
C GLU A 357 -24.83 1.14 -2.20
N LYS A 358 -24.64 -0.16 -2.04
CA LYS A 358 -25.31 -0.94 -1.00
C LYS A 358 -24.95 -0.43 0.41
N ALA A 359 -23.70 -0.05 0.65
CA ALA A 359 -23.28 0.52 1.93
C ALA A 359 -23.95 1.88 2.19
N PHE A 360 -23.94 2.79 1.21
CA PHE A 360 -24.57 4.12 1.34
C PHE A 360 -26.09 4.08 1.39
N ASN A 361 -26.72 3.03 0.88
CA ASN A 361 -28.17 2.79 0.99
C ASN A 361 -28.55 1.97 2.24
N GLY A 362 -27.57 1.58 3.05
CA GLY A 362 -27.76 0.82 4.29
C GLY A 362 -28.22 1.66 5.48
N ARG A 363 -28.04 1.12 6.69
CA ARG A 363 -28.39 1.79 7.95
C ARG A 363 -27.30 2.81 8.32
N TYR A 364 -27.67 3.72 9.21
CA TYR A 364 -26.79 4.73 9.77
C TYR A 364 -26.24 4.29 11.12
N ARG A 365 -25.10 4.84 11.53
CA ARG A 365 -24.62 4.83 12.90
C ARG A 365 -24.94 6.13 13.60
N GLU A 366 -25.13 6.02 14.89
CA GLU A 366 -25.36 7.15 15.81
C GLU A 366 -24.43 7.03 17.01
N VAL A 367 -23.99 8.17 17.55
CA VAL A 367 -23.22 8.23 18.80
C VAL A 367 -24.13 8.59 19.98
N ASN A 368 -24.08 7.79 21.03
CA ASN A 368 -24.68 8.18 22.29
C ASN A 368 -23.84 9.32 22.90
N ARG A 369 -24.46 10.46 23.12
CA ARG A 369 -23.77 11.67 23.60
C ARG A 369 -23.29 11.56 25.03
N GLU A 370 -23.93 10.71 25.85
CA GLU A 370 -23.58 10.50 27.26
C GLU A 370 -22.41 9.51 27.39
N THR A 371 -22.50 8.36 26.68
CA THR A 371 -21.51 7.28 26.79
C THR A 371 -20.41 7.36 25.73
N GLN A 372 -20.56 8.24 24.70
CA GLN A 372 -19.69 8.36 23.53
C GLN A 372 -19.58 7.06 22.70
N GLN A 373 -20.46 6.08 22.92
CA GLN A 373 -20.49 4.81 22.22
C GLN A 373 -21.29 4.91 20.93
N TRP A 374 -20.82 4.24 19.90
CA TRP A 374 -21.45 4.17 18.59
C TRP A 374 -22.31 2.91 18.47
N TYR A 375 -23.54 3.09 17.96
CA TYR A 375 -24.47 1.99 17.72
C TYR A 375 -25.21 2.16 16.39
N THR A 376 -25.83 1.08 15.92
CA THR A 376 -26.65 1.11 14.70
C THR A 376 -27.98 1.80 14.98
N TYR A 377 -28.31 2.83 14.20
CA TYR A 377 -29.62 3.50 14.26
C TYR A 377 -30.73 2.60 13.73
N ASN A 378 -31.67 2.25 14.57
CA ASN A 378 -32.76 1.31 14.28
C ASN A 378 -34.16 1.95 14.24
N HIS A 379 -34.25 3.27 14.35
CA HIS A 379 -35.54 4.00 14.29
C HIS A 379 -35.88 4.38 12.84
N PRO A 380 -37.13 4.81 12.56
CA PRO A 380 -37.52 5.28 11.24
C PRO A 380 -36.66 6.45 10.74
N VAL A 381 -36.17 6.32 9.52
CA VAL A 381 -35.35 7.37 8.87
C VAL A 381 -36.26 8.39 8.21
N PRO A 382 -35.96 9.70 8.31
CA PRO A 382 -36.75 10.72 7.63
C PRO A 382 -36.80 10.52 6.09
N ASP A 383 -37.92 10.95 5.49
CA ASP A 383 -38.06 11.02 4.03
C ASP A 383 -38.08 12.48 3.57
N PRO A 384 -37.36 12.84 2.48
CA PRO A 384 -36.44 12.03 1.66
C PRO A 384 -35.23 11.53 2.47
N ARG A 385 -34.65 10.41 2.00
CA ARG A 385 -33.51 9.77 2.67
C ARG A 385 -32.38 10.78 2.94
N PRO A 386 -31.93 10.92 4.20
CA PRO A 386 -30.83 11.83 4.55
C PRO A 386 -29.52 11.52 3.80
N GLY A 387 -28.86 12.57 3.31
CA GLY A 387 -27.61 12.43 2.54
C GLY A 387 -27.77 11.86 1.14
N ALA A 388 -28.99 11.64 0.66
CA ALA A 388 -29.26 11.28 -0.72
C ALA A 388 -29.21 12.49 -1.64
N CYS A 389 -28.82 12.24 -2.89
CA CYS A 389 -28.91 13.25 -3.95
C CYS A 389 -30.36 13.45 -4.40
N ILE A 390 -30.63 14.55 -5.09
CA ILE A 390 -31.95 14.87 -5.58
C ILE A 390 -32.24 14.07 -6.85
N THR A 391 -33.25 13.23 -6.78
CA THR A 391 -33.73 12.40 -7.88
C THR A 391 -34.97 13.02 -8.55
N ASN A 392 -35.44 12.43 -9.67
CA ASN A 392 -36.68 12.82 -10.31
C ASN A 392 -37.87 12.66 -9.36
N ALA A 393 -37.89 11.63 -8.53
CA ALA A 393 -38.95 11.42 -7.52
C ALA A 393 -38.96 12.56 -6.47
N ALA A 394 -37.82 13.02 -6.02
CA ALA A 394 -37.71 14.16 -5.11
C ALA A 394 -38.20 15.47 -5.78
N ARG A 395 -37.82 15.69 -7.06
CA ARG A 395 -38.29 16.86 -7.83
C ARG A 395 -39.81 16.88 -8.01
N GLN A 396 -40.46 15.72 -8.20
CA GLN A 396 -41.90 15.58 -8.25
C GLN A 396 -42.61 15.94 -6.92
N GLN A 397 -41.89 15.76 -5.80
CA GLN A 397 -42.33 16.17 -4.46
C GLN A 397 -42.01 17.63 -4.14
N GLY A 398 -41.57 18.44 -5.11
CA GLY A 398 -41.22 19.84 -4.95
C GLY A 398 -39.82 20.11 -4.46
N ILE A 399 -38.97 19.09 -4.30
CA ILE A 399 -37.57 19.21 -3.85
C ILE A 399 -36.67 19.25 -5.08
N SER A 400 -36.43 20.44 -5.62
CA SER A 400 -35.63 20.65 -6.83
C SER A 400 -34.17 21.03 -6.53
N SER A 401 -33.86 21.42 -5.29
CA SER A 401 -32.54 21.82 -4.81
C SER A 401 -32.32 21.35 -3.35
N SER A 402 -31.09 21.24 -2.90
CA SER A 402 -30.77 20.99 -1.48
C SER A 402 -31.28 22.05 -0.53
N LEU A 403 -31.52 23.29 -1.03
CA LEU A 403 -32.16 24.35 -0.27
C LEU A 403 -33.59 24.00 0.14
N HIS A 404 -34.30 23.22 -0.65
CA HIS A 404 -35.68 22.79 -0.38
C HIS A 404 -35.77 21.53 0.49
N MET A 405 -34.64 21.00 0.93
CA MET A 405 -34.61 19.80 1.76
C MET A 405 -35.20 20.10 3.14
N PRO A 406 -36.11 19.26 3.65
CA PRO A 406 -36.74 19.53 4.94
C PRO A 406 -35.74 19.56 6.10
N ASP A 407 -35.92 20.52 7.02
CA ASP A 407 -35.02 20.72 8.18
C ASP A 407 -34.83 19.44 9.01
N LYS A 408 -35.88 18.60 9.12
CA LYS A 408 -35.78 17.30 9.82
C LYS A 408 -34.78 16.35 9.19
N VAL A 409 -34.66 16.35 7.84
CA VAL A 409 -33.69 15.53 7.09
C VAL A 409 -32.28 16.08 7.30
N LEU A 410 -32.10 17.40 7.22
CA LEU A 410 -30.80 18.04 7.42
C LEU A 410 -30.31 17.92 8.86
N ASN A 411 -31.20 18.03 9.86
CA ASN A 411 -30.85 17.78 11.25
C ASN A 411 -30.43 16.31 11.48
N PHE A 412 -31.05 15.38 10.78
CA PHE A 412 -30.66 13.98 10.87
C PHE A 412 -29.24 13.76 10.33
N VAL A 413 -28.87 14.35 9.17
CA VAL A 413 -27.52 14.20 8.58
C VAL A 413 -26.42 14.70 9.52
N LYS A 414 -26.67 15.74 10.33
CA LYS A 414 -25.69 16.27 11.28
C LYS A 414 -25.17 15.21 12.24
N ASP A 415 -26.05 14.32 12.72
CA ASP A 415 -25.73 13.34 13.74
C ASP A 415 -25.51 11.93 13.14
N HIS A 416 -25.94 11.67 11.89
CA HIS A 416 -25.95 10.35 11.26
C HIS A 416 -25.21 10.34 9.90
N PHE A 417 -23.99 10.77 9.88
CA PHE A 417 -23.15 10.86 8.68
C PHE A 417 -22.33 9.59 8.39
N LEU A 418 -22.25 8.68 9.36
CA LEU A 418 -21.51 7.43 9.25
C LEU A 418 -22.47 6.26 8.94
N MET A 419 -22.14 5.52 7.88
CA MET A 419 -22.91 4.32 7.50
C MET A 419 -22.51 3.13 8.38
N ASP A 420 -23.49 2.30 8.73
CA ASP A 420 -23.29 1.08 9.52
C ASP A 420 -22.65 -0.04 8.68
N SER A 421 -23.02 -0.12 7.42
CA SER A 421 -22.50 -1.15 6.51
C SER A 421 -21.07 -0.83 6.09
N VAL A 422 -20.20 -1.84 6.20
CA VAL A 422 -18.80 -1.78 5.80
C VAL A 422 -18.66 -2.30 4.37
N VAL A 423 -17.96 -1.57 3.52
CA VAL A 423 -17.57 -2.04 2.18
C VAL A 423 -16.37 -2.96 2.34
N ARG A 424 -16.58 -4.26 2.20
CA ARG A 424 -15.58 -5.30 2.54
C ARG A 424 -15.02 -5.94 1.28
N SER A 425 -13.70 -6.16 1.28
CA SER A 425 -12.99 -6.92 0.26
C SER A 425 -11.89 -7.76 0.88
N GLN A 426 -11.58 -8.88 0.22
CA GLN A 426 -10.39 -9.66 0.51
C GLN A 426 -9.22 -9.16 -0.34
N PRO A 427 -7.97 -9.26 0.16
CA PRO A 427 -6.78 -8.96 -0.61
C PRO A 427 -6.71 -9.76 -1.91
N LEU A 428 -6.62 -9.05 -3.04
CA LEU A 428 -6.25 -9.65 -4.33
C LEU A 428 -4.77 -10.04 -4.31
N LEU A 429 -3.92 -9.14 -3.81
CA LEU A 429 -2.49 -9.33 -3.66
C LEU A 429 -2.08 -8.99 -2.24
N LEU A 430 -1.40 -9.92 -1.60
CA LEU A 430 -0.75 -9.73 -0.31
C LEU A 430 0.77 -9.82 -0.51
N LYS A 431 1.50 -8.82 -0.03
CA LYS A 431 2.96 -8.78 -0.11
C LYS A 431 3.54 -8.50 1.27
N ARG A 432 4.39 -9.40 1.74
CA ARG A 432 5.11 -9.24 3.01
C ARG A 432 6.44 -8.54 2.77
N ASN A 433 6.87 -7.75 3.73
CA ASN A 433 8.14 -7.02 3.66
C ASN A 433 8.26 -6.05 2.45
N VAL A 434 7.13 -5.59 1.93
CA VAL A 434 7.05 -4.58 0.87
C VAL A 434 5.93 -3.62 1.24
N ARG A 435 6.20 -2.35 1.15
CA ARG A 435 5.21 -1.30 1.38
C ARG A 435 4.79 -0.68 0.05
N TYR A 436 3.57 -0.94 -0.35
CA TYR A 436 2.97 -0.31 -1.52
C TYR A 436 2.54 1.12 -1.21
N THR A 437 2.81 2.03 -2.14
CA THR A 437 2.54 3.47 -1.99
C THR A 437 1.55 4.01 -3.00
N GLN A 438 1.57 3.49 -4.24
CA GLN A 438 0.76 4.00 -5.35
C GLN A 438 0.22 2.85 -6.20
N ILE A 439 -0.89 3.07 -6.90
CA ILE A 439 -1.48 2.09 -7.82
C ILE A 439 -2.09 2.77 -9.04
N ALA A 440 -1.87 2.16 -10.22
CA ALA A 440 -2.61 2.46 -11.43
C ALA A 440 -3.10 1.17 -12.08
N VAL A 441 -4.25 1.18 -12.73
CA VAL A 441 -4.86 -0.01 -13.32
C VAL A 441 -5.25 0.27 -14.77
N HIS A 442 -4.89 -0.64 -15.67
CA HIS A 442 -5.28 -0.58 -17.07
C HIS A 442 -6.10 -1.80 -17.46
N ARG A 443 -7.28 -1.55 -18.02
CA ARG A 443 -8.12 -2.60 -18.60
C ARG A 443 -7.71 -2.88 -20.02
N VAL A 444 -7.14 -4.06 -20.27
CA VAL A 444 -6.62 -4.52 -21.57
C VAL A 444 -7.54 -5.57 -22.15
N LEU A 445 -7.93 -5.40 -23.42
CA LEU A 445 -8.73 -6.38 -24.15
C LEU A 445 -7.83 -7.30 -24.95
N VAL A 446 -7.95 -8.61 -24.73
CA VAL A 446 -7.23 -9.65 -25.47
C VAL A 446 -8.25 -10.64 -25.99
N ALA A 447 -8.36 -10.80 -27.30
CA ALA A 447 -9.22 -11.78 -28.01
C ALA A 447 -10.69 -11.75 -27.58
N HIS A 448 -11.31 -11.00 -26.91
CA HIS A 448 -12.69 -10.89 -26.38
C HIS A 448 -12.79 -10.98 -24.84
N LYS A 449 -11.65 -11.14 -24.14
CA LYS A 449 -11.61 -11.10 -22.69
C LYS A 449 -10.87 -9.86 -22.20
N ALA A 450 -11.39 -9.22 -21.16
CA ALA A 450 -10.75 -8.07 -20.53
C ALA A 450 -9.93 -8.51 -19.33
N TYR A 451 -8.73 -7.97 -19.22
CA TYR A 451 -7.83 -8.18 -18.09
C TYR A 451 -7.47 -6.84 -17.47
N ASN A 452 -7.50 -6.76 -16.15
CA ASN A 452 -7.06 -5.59 -15.43
C ASN A 452 -5.60 -5.79 -14.99
N VAL A 453 -4.71 -5.02 -15.60
CA VAL A 453 -3.28 -5.01 -15.27
C VAL A 453 -3.01 -3.94 -14.23
N LEU A 454 -2.41 -4.31 -13.12
CA LEU A 454 -2.09 -3.46 -12.00
C LEU A 454 -0.61 -3.05 -12.08
N PHE A 455 -0.35 -1.76 -11.94
CA PHE A 455 0.97 -1.18 -11.78
C PHE A 455 1.05 -0.60 -10.37
N ILE A 456 1.96 -1.14 -9.54
CA ILE A 456 1.97 -0.87 -8.11
C ILE A 456 3.37 -0.38 -7.73
N GLY A 457 3.46 0.84 -7.21
CA GLY A 457 4.69 1.45 -6.72
C GLY A 457 4.98 1.07 -5.27
N THR A 458 6.25 0.99 -4.92
CA THR A 458 6.73 0.64 -3.58
C THR A 458 7.45 1.82 -2.91
N ASP A 459 7.65 1.73 -1.61
CA ASP A 459 8.40 2.72 -0.82
C ASP A 459 9.93 2.63 -1.02
N ASP A 460 10.43 1.55 -1.60
CA ASP A 460 11.84 1.39 -1.97
C ASP A 460 12.12 1.69 -3.46
N GLY A 461 11.13 2.19 -4.20
CA GLY A 461 11.29 2.65 -5.58
C GLY A 461 11.19 1.58 -6.65
N ARG A 462 10.46 0.51 -6.37
CA ARG A 462 10.15 -0.54 -7.35
C ARG A 462 8.75 -0.33 -7.94
N LEU A 463 8.57 -0.86 -9.12
CA LEU A 463 7.28 -0.98 -9.79
C LEU A 463 6.97 -2.45 -10.03
N HIS A 464 5.86 -2.93 -9.52
CA HIS A 464 5.32 -4.25 -9.82
C HIS A 464 4.24 -4.13 -10.89
N LYS A 465 4.36 -4.93 -11.95
CA LYS A 465 3.30 -5.16 -12.94
C LYS A 465 2.64 -6.49 -12.63
N ALA A 466 1.37 -6.48 -12.31
CA ALA A 466 0.66 -7.66 -11.85
C ALA A 466 -0.70 -7.84 -12.54
N ILE A 467 -1.20 -9.07 -12.54
CA ILE A 467 -2.50 -9.42 -13.11
C ILE A 467 -3.18 -10.45 -12.21
N ASN A 468 -4.51 -10.37 -12.14
CA ASN A 468 -5.32 -11.41 -11.49
C ASN A 468 -5.80 -12.41 -12.54
N VAL A 469 -5.42 -13.65 -12.39
CA VAL A 469 -5.80 -14.76 -13.26
C VAL A 469 -6.41 -15.86 -12.41
N ASN A 470 -7.65 -16.24 -12.70
CA ASN A 470 -8.36 -17.31 -11.97
C ASN A 470 -8.31 -17.13 -10.42
N ASN A 471 -8.52 -15.89 -9.95
CA ASN A 471 -8.43 -15.48 -8.54
C ASN A 471 -7.04 -15.68 -7.91
N LYS A 472 -6.01 -15.79 -8.73
CA LYS A 472 -4.62 -15.84 -8.30
C LYS A 472 -3.87 -14.66 -8.89
N MET A 473 -3.13 -13.94 -8.05
CA MET A 473 -2.27 -12.86 -8.52
C MET A 473 -0.98 -13.43 -9.09
N HIS A 474 -0.62 -12.92 -10.26
CA HIS A 474 0.65 -13.17 -10.93
C HIS A 474 1.39 -11.84 -11.10
N ILE A 475 2.59 -11.71 -10.53
CA ILE A 475 3.46 -10.54 -10.75
C ILE A 475 4.32 -10.85 -11.97
N ILE A 476 4.00 -10.19 -13.08
CA ILE A 476 4.67 -10.39 -14.37
C ILE A 476 6.11 -9.88 -14.28
N GLU A 477 6.27 -8.66 -13.79
CA GLU A 477 7.56 -7.95 -13.73
C GLU A 477 7.68 -7.12 -12.45
N GLU A 478 8.88 -7.09 -11.91
CA GLU A 478 9.35 -6.15 -10.89
C GLU A 478 10.49 -5.33 -11.48
N MET A 479 10.41 -4.01 -11.39
CA MET A 479 11.43 -3.10 -11.93
C MET A 479 11.93 -2.15 -10.83
N VAL A 480 13.24 -2.09 -10.61
CA VAL A 480 13.87 -1.03 -9.82
C VAL A 480 13.94 0.23 -10.67
N LEU A 481 13.16 1.26 -10.33
CA LEU A 481 13.01 2.44 -11.17
C LEU A 481 14.13 3.47 -10.98
N PHE A 482 14.48 3.77 -9.75
CA PHE A 482 15.32 4.89 -9.38
C PHE A 482 16.75 4.47 -9.06
N SER A 483 17.69 5.39 -9.20
CA SER A 483 19.11 5.18 -8.90
C SER A 483 19.40 5.01 -7.40
N SER A 484 18.57 5.60 -6.57
CA SER A 484 18.57 5.45 -5.11
C SER A 484 17.23 4.95 -4.63
N SER A 485 17.21 4.24 -3.49
CA SER A 485 15.96 3.78 -2.88
C SER A 485 15.13 4.99 -2.43
N GLN A 486 14.05 5.28 -3.14
CA GLN A 486 13.12 6.39 -2.89
C GLN A 486 11.70 5.92 -3.13
N PRO A 487 10.72 6.35 -2.31
CA PRO A 487 9.33 5.98 -2.51
C PRO A 487 8.79 6.45 -3.87
N VAL A 488 7.99 5.61 -4.50
CA VAL A 488 7.13 6.04 -5.59
C VAL A 488 6.10 7.01 -5.03
N GLN A 489 6.08 8.25 -5.55
CA GLN A 489 5.22 9.32 -5.06
C GLN A 489 3.93 9.45 -5.85
N HIS A 490 3.98 9.20 -7.16
CA HIS A 490 2.83 9.26 -8.04
C HIS A 490 3.04 8.38 -9.28
N ILE A 491 1.97 7.79 -9.78
CA ILE A 491 1.93 7.04 -11.05
C ILE A 491 0.83 7.64 -11.92
N GLU A 492 1.22 8.13 -13.10
CA GLU A 492 0.30 8.59 -14.13
C GLU A 492 0.32 7.62 -15.31
N LEU A 493 -0.85 7.21 -15.81
CA LEU A 493 -0.99 6.20 -16.84
C LEU A 493 -1.53 6.79 -18.15
N ASP A 494 -0.72 6.78 -19.20
CA ASP A 494 -1.15 7.04 -20.57
C ASP A 494 -1.55 5.73 -21.25
N THR A 495 -2.84 5.47 -21.30
CA THR A 495 -3.39 4.26 -21.91
C THR A 495 -3.26 4.24 -23.44
N GLU A 496 -3.25 5.40 -24.08
CA GLU A 496 -3.17 5.52 -25.54
C GLU A 496 -1.74 5.28 -26.04
N LYS A 497 -0.75 5.96 -25.43
CA LYS A 497 0.65 5.73 -25.77
C LYS A 497 1.21 4.47 -25.11
N GLY A 498 0.50 3.94 -24.13
CA GLY A 498 0.93 2.78 -23.36
C GLY A 498 2.20 3.04 -22.55
N ARG A 499 2.18 4.11 -21.79
CA ARG A 499 3.29 4.54 -20.95
C ARG A 499 2.83 4.89 -19.55
N LEU A 500 3.69 4.67 -18.60
CA LEU A 500 3.57 5.10 -17.22
C LEU A 500 4.59 6.20 -16.98
N TYR A 501 4.18 7.23 -16.25
CA TYR A 501 5.06 8.26 -15.71
C TYR A 501 5.08 8.10 -14.20
N VAL A 502 6.23 7.73 -13.68
CA VAL A 502 6.41 7.39 -12.26
C VAL A 502 7.38 8.38 -11.63
N SER A 503 6.92 9.11 -10.62
CA SER A 503 7.75 10.08 -9.92
C SER A 503 8.23 9.58 -8.58
N SER A 504 9.41 10.07 -8.18
CA SER A 504 9.99 9.96 -6.84
C SER A 504 10.22 11.35 -6.27
N PHE A 505 10.96 11.41 -5.18
CA PHE A 505 11.42 12.67 -4.61
C PHE A 505 12.31 13.48 -5.56
N SER A 506 13.21 12.83 -6.31
CA SER A 506 14.27 13.50 -7.06
C SER A 506 14.21 13.31 -8.57
N GLU A 507 13.39 12.41 -9.07
CA GLU A 507 13.33 12.08 -10.50
C GLU A 507 11.97 11.57 -10.96
N LEU A 508 11.71 11.70 -12.25
CA LEU A 508 10.56 11.16 -12.97
C LEU A 508 11.05 10.15 -14.00
N VAL A 509 10.42 8.98 -14.06
CA VAL A 509 10.77 7.92 -15.01
C VAL A 509 9.57 7.57 -15.88
N GLU A 510 9.77 7.56 -17.19
CA GLU A 510 8.84 7.02 -18.19
C GLU A 510 9.09 5.53 -18.37
N VAL A 511 8.06 4.73 -18.19
CA VAL A 511 8.10 3.26 -18.28
C VAL A 511 7.07 2.80 -19.32
N PRO A 512 7.43 2.02 -20.34
CA PRO A 512 6.44 1.42 -21.23
C PRO A 512 5.63 0.38 -20.44
N VAL A 513 4.30 0.33 -20.69
CA VAL A 513 3.41 -0.67 -20.02
C VAL A 513 3.78 -2.10 -20.40
N ALA A 514 4.51 -2.30 -21.50
CA ALA A 514 5.01 -3.60 -21.94
C ALA A 514 6.30 -3.47 -22.73
N ASN A 515 7.18 -4.46 -22.59
CA ASN A 515 8.35 -4.66 -23.43
C ASN A 515 8.42 -6.13 -23.86
N CYS A 516 7.59 -6.50 -24.84
CA CYS A 516 7.43 -7.89 -25.29
C CYS A 516 8.71 -8.47 -25.89
N THR A 517 9.66 -7.65 -26.32
CA THR A 517 10.96 -8.08 -26.84
C THR A 517 11.85 -8.72 -25.77
N ASN A 518 11.52 -8.56 -24.50
CA ASN A 518 12.18 -9.26 -23.40
C ASN A 518 11.91 -10.76 -23.44
N TYR A 519 10.79 -11.19 -24.02
CA TYR A 519 10.40 -12.61 -24.15
C TYR A 519 10.92 -13.16 -25.48
N GLN A 520 12.03 -13.89 -25.42
CA GLN A 520 12.78 -14.31 -26.63
C GLN A 520 12.28 -15.60 -27.27
N SER A 521 11.54 -16.42 -26.51
CA SER A 521 10.97 -17.67 -27.00
C SER A 521 9.44 -17.68 -26.90
N CYS A 522 8.80 -18.59 -27.66
CA CYS A 522 7.37 -18.82 -27.56
C CYS A 522 6.95 -19.07 -26.09
N GLY A 523 7.65 -20.00 -25.42
CA GLY A 523 7.33 -20.33 -24.04
C GLY A 523 7.47 -19.16 -23.08
N GLU A 524 8.54 -18.35 -23.20
CA GLU A 524 8.68 -17.15 -22.37
C GLU A 524 7.54 -16.15 -22.60
N CYS A 525 7.09 -15.99 -23.86
CA CYS A 525 5.98 -15.10 -24.21
C CYS A 525 4.66 -15.56 -23.60
N ILE A 526 4.35 -16.84 -23.69
CA ILE A 526 3.09 -17.40 -23.15
C ILE A 526 3.12 -17.45 -21.62
N LEU A 527 4.21 -17.94 -21.02
CA LEU A 527 4.39 -18.04 -19.56
C LEU A 527 4.45 -16.67 -18.88
N SER A 528 4.71 -15.57 -19.62
CA SER A 528 4.64 -14.24 -19.04
C SER A 528 3.26 -13.87 -18.54
N ARG A 529 2.20 -14.45 -19.14
CA ARG A 529 0.79 -14.08 -18.89
C ARG A 529 0.54 -12.58 -19.08
N ASP A 530 1.39 -11.92 -19.89
CA ASP A 530 1.30 -10.49 -20.15
C ASP A 530 0.22 -10.19 -21.21
N PRO A 531 -0.90 -9.52 -20.85
CA PRO A 531 -1.97 -9.25 -21.80
C PRO A 531 -1.59 -8.32 -22.96
N TYR A 532 -0.50 -7.58 -22.80
CA TYR A 532 0.02 -6.72 -23.87
C TYR A 532 0.82 -7.47 -24.93
N CYS A 533 1.23 -8.72 -24.64
CA CYS A 533 2.18 -9.46 -25.44
C CYS A 533 1.56 -10.72 -26.03
N ALA A 534 1.84 -11.00 -27.31
CA ALA A 534 1.41 -12.23 -27.95
C ALA A 534 2.47 -12.76 -28.93
N TRP A 535 2.49 -14.09 -29.10
CA TRP A 535 3.37 -14.80 -30.01
C TRP A 535 2.80 -14.81 -31.44
N ASN A 536 3.58 -14.40 -32.43
CA ASN A 536 3.17 -14.41 -33.84
C ASN A 536 3.71 -15.56 -34.65
N GLY A 537 4.25 -16.60 -34.01
CA GLY A 537 4.94 -17.73 -34.65
C GLY A 537 6.44 -17.52 -34.82
N ARG A 538 6.98 -16.33 -34.61
CA ARG A 538 8.43 -16.02 -34.73
C ARG A 538 8.99 -15.26 -33.56
N GLN A 539 8.23 -14.30 -33.03
CA GLN A 539 8.65 -13.43 -31.95
C GLN A 539 7.46 -12.98 -31.09
N CYS A 540 7.74 -12.57 -29.87
CA CYS A 540 6.75 -11.97 -28.97
C CYS A 540 6.59 -10.49 -29.31
N LEU A 541 5.36 -10.05 -29.57
CA LEU A 541 5.03 -8.69 -30.03
C LEU A 541 3.97 -8.04 -29.15
N ASP A 542 4.03 -6.70 -29.11
CA ASP A 542 3.01 -5.88 -28.47
C ASP A 542 1.72 -5.86 -29.31
N VAL A 543 0.63 -6.34 -28.73
CA VAL A 543 -0.70 -6.48 -29.39
C VAL A 543 -1.34 -5.15 -29.77
N ARG A 544 -0.91 -4.04 -29.20
CA ARG A 544 -1.42 -2.69 -29.50
C ARG A 544 -0.86 -2.12 -30.79
N ARG A 545 0.24 -2.66 -31.30
CA ARG A 545 0.84 -2.21 -32.56
C ARG A 545 0.08 -2.82 -33.74
N PRO A 546 -0.47 -2.02 -34.65
CA PRO A 546 -1.18 -2.52 -35.83
C PRO A 546 -0.18 -3.07 -36.85
N SER A 547 0.42 -4.20 -36.57
CA SER A 547 1.23 -4.92 -37.55
C SER A 547 0.47 -6.12 -38.05
N THR A 548 0.09 -6.05 -39.34
CA THR A 548 -0.27 -7.17 -40.22
C THR A 548 -1.02 -8.34 -39.59
N ARG A 549 -2.14 -8.70 -40.16
CA ARG A 549 -3.04 -9.85 -39.96
C ARG A 549 -2.37 -11.19 -39.61
N SER A 550 -1.47 -11.21 -38.66
CA SER A 550 -0.87 -12.42 -38.10
C SER A 550 -1.77 -12.99 -36.99
N VAL A 551 -1.89 -14.28 -36.99
CA VAL A 551 -2.60 -14.99 -35.90
C VAL A 551 -1.79 -14.78 -34.61
N TRP A 552 -2.31 -13.94 -33.71
CA TRP A 552 -1.72 -13.67 -32.43
C TRP A 552 -2.11 -14.78 -31.46
N GLN A 553 -1.15 -15.32 -30.77
CA GLN A 553 -1.35 -16.39 -29.80
C GLN A 553 -0.89 -15.93 -28.43
N GLN A 554 -1.79 -15.98 -27.47
CA GLN A 554 -1.54 -15.75 -26.05
C GLN A 554 -2.56 -16.55 -25.24
N ASP A 555 -2.12 -17.14 -24.15
CA ASP A 555 -2.97 -17.76 -23.15
C ASP A 555 -2.61 -17.18 -21.77
N VAL A 556 -3.35 -16.15 -21.39
CA VAL A 556 -3.15 -15.43 -20.13
C VAL A 556 -3.63 -16.27 -18.95
N ASP A 557 -4.67 -17.06 -19.14
CA ASP A 557 -5.33 -17.80 -18.07
C ASP A 557 -4.55 -19.05 -17.64
N GLU A 558 -4.24 -19.93 -18.62
CA GLU A 558 -3.60 -21.23 -18.31
C GLU A 558 -2.09 -21.21 -18.59
N ALA A 559 -1.62 -20.32 -19.46
CA ALA A 559 -0.25 -20.27 -19.96
C ALA A 559 0.20 -21.60 -20.60
N ASP A 560 -0.72 -22.28 -21.32
CA ASP A 560 -0.45 -23.57 -21.95
C ASP A 560 0.51 -23.43 -23.15
N THR A 561 1.80 -23.61 -22.88
CA THR A 561 2.85 -23.57 -23.88
C THR A 561 2.75 -24.76 -24.83
N SER A 562 2.20 -25.90 -24.40
CA SER A 562 2.11 -27.13 -25.21
C SER A 562 1.09 -26.96 -26.34
N ALA A 563 -0.04 -26.33 -26.06
CA ALA A 563 -1.09 -26.06 -27.04
C ALA A 563 -0.69 -25.03 -28.10
N ILE A 564 0.17 -24.06 -27.72
CA ILE A 564 0.53 -22.93 -28.57
C ILE A 564 1.89 -23.12 -29.24
N CYS A 565 2.92 -23.45 -28.49
CA CYS A 565 4.30 -23.45 -28.99
C CYS A 565 4.64 -24.71 -29.82
N ASN A 566 3.90 -25.82 -29.65
CA ASN A 566 4.13 -27.05 -30.41
C ASN A 566 3.43 -27.07 -31.79
N LYS A 567 2.56 -26.10 -32.08
CA LYS A 567 1.95 -25.94 -33.40
C LYS A 567 2.99 -25.41 -34.38
N THR A 568 3.69 -26.29 -35.05
CA THR A 568 4.53 -25.92 -36.20
C THR A 568 3.65 -25.27 -37.25
N VAL A 569 3.87 -24.00 -37.52
CA VAL A 569 3.28 -23.29 -38.67
C VAL A 569 3.69 -24.06 -39.91
N PRO A 570 2.75 -24.49 -40.83
CA PRO A 570 3.11 -25.08 -42.08
C PRO A 570 3.98 -24.08 -42.85
N SER A 571 5.27 -24.38 -42.99
CA SER A 571 6.20 -23.58 -43.80
C SER A 571 5.69 -23.61 -45.24
N PRO A 572 5.62 -22.44 -45.95
CA PRO A 572 5.39 -22.44 -47.38
C PRO A 572 6.44 -23.34 -48.05
N ARG A 573 6.02 -24.22 -48.95
CA ARG A 573 6.76 -25.32 -49.56
C ARG A 573 8.11 -24.99 -50.21
N PHE A 574 8.67 -23.77 -50.07
CA PHE A 574 9.90 -23.33 -50.73
C PHE A 574 10.93 -22.66 -49.79
N ALA A 575 10.76 -22.68 -48.46
CA ALA A 575 11.82 -22.25 -47.58
C ALA A 575 12.62 -23.49 -47.10
N LYS A 576 13.85 -23.64 -47.52
CA LYS A 576 14.81 -24.55 -46.89
C LYS A 576 14.78 -24.32 -45.40
N PRO A 577 14.55 -25.33 -44.55
CA PRO A 577 14.58 -25.15 -43.11
C PRO A 577 15.93 -24.50 -42.75
N PRO A 578 15.96 -23.47 -41.92
CA PRO A 578 17.22 -22.95 -41.43
C PRO A 578 17.92 -24.15 -40.79
N PRO A 579 19.24 -24.33 -40.99
CA PRO A 579 19.94 -25.40 -40.31
C PRO A 579 19.61 -25.26 -38.85
N SER A 580 19.11 -26.36 -38.25
CA SER A 580 18.98 -26.44 -36.80
C SER A 580 20.33 -25.96 -36.26
N ARG A 581 20.36 -24.80 -35.64
CA ARG A 581 21.50 -24.38 -34.81
C ARG A 581 21.57 -25.46 -33.72
N MET A 582 22.29 -26.56 -33.99
CA MET A 582 22.95 -27.28 -32.96
C MET A 582 23.67 -26.21 -32.17
N SER A 583 23.21 -25.92 -30.96
CA SER A 583 23.87 -24.96 -30.08
C SER A 583 25.29 -25.53 -29.93
N SER A 584 26.25 -24.91 -30.67
CA SER A 584 27.66 -25.26 -30.49
C SER A 584 27.93 -25.02 -29.00
N CYS A 585 28.35 -26.11 -28.33
CA CYS A 585 28.67 -25.99 -26.91
C CYS A 585 29.83 -25.02 -26.75
N GLN A 586 29.80 -24.22 -25.76
CA GLN A 586 30.91 -23.34 -25.37
C GLN A 586 32.04 -24.23 -24.83
N VAL A 587 33.13 -24.33 -25.58
CA VAL A 587 34.29 -25.13 -25.15
C VAL A 587 34.98 -24.40 -24.02
N ILE A 588 35.16 -25.09 -22.88
CA ILE A 588 35.88 -24.60 -21.72
C ILE A 588 37.00 -25.57 -21.39
N ILE A 589 38.21 -25.07 -21.43
CA ILE A 589 39.42 -25.83 -21.07
C ILE A 589 39.75 -25.47 -19.63
N ILE A 590 39.89 -26.49 -18.77
CA ILE A 590 40.19 -26.32 -17.35
C ILE A 590 41.43 -27.16 -17.04
N PRO A 591 42.52 -26.62 -16.49
CA PRO A 591 43.66 -27.38 -16.06
C PRO A 591 43.29 -28.48 -15.03
N ALA A 592 43.87 -29.62 -15.12
CA ALA A 592 43.60 -30.73 -14.20
C ALA A 592 43.81 -30.29 -12.75
N ASN A 593 42.88 -30.75 -11.87
CA ASN A 593 42.84 -30.41 -10.45
C ASN A 593 42.56 -28.93 -10.13
N THR A 594 42.09 -28.18 -11.10
CA THR A 594 41.52 -26.84 -10.88
C THR A 594 39.99 -26.86 -11.09
N PHE A 595 39.31 -25.80 -10.68
CA PHE A 595 37.85 -25.69 -10.86
C PHE A 595 37.47 -24.46 -11.63
N LYS A 596 36.31 -24.52 -12.27
CA LYS A 596 35.63 -23.36 -12.86
C LYS A 596 34.15 -23.43 -12.55
N VAL A 597 33.53 -22.26 -12.30
CA VAL A 597 32.09 -22.12 -12.14
C VAL A 597 31.46 -21.94 -13.50
N LEU A 598 30.55 -22.86 -13.87
CA LEU A 598 29.74 -22.74 -15.08
C LEU A 598 28.48 -21.93 -14.72
N PRO A 599 28.29 -20.70 -15.23
CA PRO A 599 27.14 -19.90 -14.92
C PRO A 599 25.87 -20.44 -15.59
N CYS A 600 24.77 -20.40 -14.88
CA CYS A 600 23.45 -20.65 -15.43
C CYS A 600 22.46 -19.70 -14.83
N ARG A 601 22.23 -18.57 -15.48
CA ARG A 601 21.32 -17.54 -15.01
C ARG A 601 19.91 -17.84 -15.51
N LEU A 602 19.01 -18.11 -14.57
CA LEU A 602 17.59 -18.18 -14.86
C LEU A 602 17.08 -16.79 -15.25
N ARG A 603 16.20 -16.73 -16.22
CA ARG A 603 15.49 -15.49 -16.57
C ARG A 603 14.26 -15.28 -15.70
N SER A 604 13.51 -16.35 -15.46
CA SER A 604 12.32 -16.33 -14.61
C SER A 604 12.67 -16.80 -13.20
N ASN A 605 12.20 -16.05 -12.20
CA ASN A 605 12.31 -16.44 -10.79
C ASN A 605 11.37 -17.60 -10.42
N LEU A 606 10.43 -17.95 -11.30
CA LEU A 606 9.49 -19.06 -11.12
C LEU A 606 10.02 -20.36 -11.71
N SER A 607 11.10 -20.29 -12.51
CA SER A 607 11.69 -21.46 -13.14
C SER A 607 12.64 -22.21 -12.22
N GLU A 608 12.68 -23.54 -12.40
CA GLU A 608 13.65 -24.40 -11.76
C GLU A 608 14.86 -24.62 -12.68
N ARG A 609 16.06 -24.66 -12.10
CA ARG A 609 17.29 -24.97 -12.81
C ARG A 609 17.54 -26.47 -12.77
N ARG A 610 17.75 -27.07 -13.95
CA ARG A 610 18.16 -28.48 -14.08
C ARG A 610 19.43 -28.57 -14.90
N TRP A 611 20.41 -29.25 -14.34
CA TRP A 611 21.64 -29.58 -15.05
C TRP A 611 21.57 -31.01 -15.57
N GLU A 612 21.85 -31.19 -16.88
CA GLU A 612 21.98 -32.49 -17.53
C GLU A 612 23.42 -32.61 -18.03
N PHE A 613 23.98 -33.79 -17.93
CA PHE A 613 25.35 -34.10 -18.34
C PHE A 613 25.45 -35.49 -18.92
N SER A 614 26.47 -35.71 -19.78
CA SER A 614 26.77 -37.02 -20.37
C SER A 614 27.10 -38.06 -19.28
N GLU A 615 26.64 -39.29 -19.45
CA GLU A 615 26.69 -40.38 -18.44
C GLU A 615 28.09 -40.91 -18.13
N SER A 616 29.16 -40.40 -18.70
CA SER A 616 30.53 -40.84 -18.41
C SER A 616 31.02 -40.36 -17.05
N ALA A 617 31.67 -41.25 -16.29
CA ALA A 617 32.37 -40.88 -15.05
C ALA A 617 33.48 -39.87 -15.38
N GLY A 618 33.20 -38.59 -15.06
CA GLY A 618 34.01 -37.52 -15.53
C GLY A 618 34.50 -36.61 -14.40
N HIS A 619 34.29 -35.34 -14.56
CA HIS A 619 34.71 -34.28 -13.61
C HIS A 619 33.92 -34.32 -12.30
N PHE A 620 34.52 -33.81 -11.19
CA PHE A 620 33.76 -33.62 -9.96
C PHE A 620 32.86 -32.38 -10.05
N ARG A 621 31.65 -32.48 -9.49
CA ARG A 621 30.58 -31.45 -9.63
C ARG A 621 30.02 -31.06 -8.29
N TYR A 622 29.88 -29.77 -8.09
CA TYR A 622 29.28 -29.20 -6.87
C TYR A 622 28.33 -28.05 -7.24
N PRO A 623 27.15 -27.93 -6.62
CA PRO A 623 26.30 -26.77 -6.82
C PRO A 623 26.95 -25.49 -6.26
N SER A 624 26.91 -24.40 -7.02
CA SER A 624 27.34 -23.09 -6.54
C SER A 624 26.20 -22.40 -5.81
N PRO A 625 26.45 -21.68 -4.70
CA PRO A 625 25.44 -20.86 -4.04
C PRO A 625 24.80 -19.81 -4.95
N GLU A 626 25.55 -19.31 -5.94
CA GLU A 626 25.06 -18.34 -6.92
C GLU A 626 24.27 -18.97 -8.08
N GLY A 627 24.00 -20.28 -7.97
CA GLY A 627 23.19 -21.01 -8.93
C GLY A 627 23.93 -21.50 -10.18
N GLY A 628 25.24 -21.47 -10.20
CA GLY A 628 26.08 -22.14 -11.20
C GLY A 628 26.41 -23.59 -10.83
N LEU A 629 27.25 -24.24 -11.65
CA LEU A 629 27.82 -25.54 -11.37
C LEU A 629 29.33 -25.41 -11.26
N VAL A 630 29.91 -25.76 -10.12
CA VAL A 630 31.35 -25.84 -9.94
C VAL A 630 31.82 -27.17 -10.52
N VAL A 631 32.69 -27.14 -11.52
CA VAL A 631 33.28 -28.30 -12.15
C VAL A 631 34.79 -28.35 -11.85
N VAL A 632 35.26 -29.42 -11.22
CA VAL A 632 36.68 -29.67 -10.96
C VAL A 632 37.17 -30.64 -12.03
N ALA A 633 38.11 -30.18 -12.87
CA ALA A 633 38.55 -30.90 -14.03
C ALA A 633 39.49 -32.09 -13.67
N GLN A 634 39.26 -33.23 -14.32
CA GLN A 634 40.23 -34.34 -14.37
C GLN A 634 40.95 -34.32 -15.70
N ALA A 635 42.21 -34.71 -15.69
CA ALA A 635 43.05 -34.80 -16.88
C ALA A 635 42.42 -35.67 -17.97
N ASP A 636 42.54 -35.24 -19.21
CA ASP A 636 42.09 -35.99 -20.41
C ASP A 636 40.61 -36.40 -20.45
N ARG A 637 39.77 -35.78 -19.65
CA ARG A 637 38.33 -35.95 -19.63
C ARG A 637 37.62 -34.82 -20.36
N GLN A 638 36.60 -35.19 -21.14
CA GLN A 638 35.70 -34.26 -21.81
C GLN A 638 34.27 -34.62 -21.50
N GLU A 639 33.47 -33.61 -21.03
CA GLU A 639 32.06 -33.76 -20.74
C GLU A 639 31.25 -32.59 -21.26
N THR A 640 29.97 -32.84 -21.56
CA THR A 640 28.98 -31.82 -21.89
C THR A 640 28.08 -31.55 -20.68
N TYR A 641 27.83 -30.28 -20.47
CA TYR A 641 26.96 -29.78 -19.39
C TYR A 641 25.89 -28.90 -19.98
N GLU A 642 24.65 -29.32 -19.85
CA GLU A 642 23.49 -28.59 -20.33
C GLU A 642 22.73 -28.02 -19.14
N CYS A 643 22.54 -26.70 -19.12
CA CYS A 643 21.69 -26.04 -18.14
C CYS A 643 20.34 -25.75 -18.74
N TRP A 644 19.31 -26.29 -18.11
CA TRP A 644 17.92 -26.15 -18.48
C TRP A 644 17.14 -25.29 -17.48
N SER A 645 16.29 -24.42 -17.99
CA SER A 645 15.20 -23.77 -17.25
C SER A 645 13.92 -24.58 -17.43
N VAL A 646 13.23 -24.89 -16.36
CA VAL A 646 11.95 -25.60 -16.37
C VAL A 646 10.92 -24.77 -15.62
N GLU A 647 9.87 -24.30 -16.32
CA GLU A 647 8.78 -23.51 -15.76
C GLU A 647 7.45 -24.06 -16.26
N GLU A 648 6.54 -24.43 -15.37
CA GLU A 648 5.23 -25.04 -15.70
C GLU A 648 5.30 -26.14 -16.81
N GLY A 649 6.33 -26.99 -16.75
CA GLY A 649 6.56 -28.06 -17.73
C GLY A 649 7.30 -27.65 -19.01
N PHE A 650 7.40 -26.35 -19.29
CA PHE A 650 8.20 -25.87 -20.41
C PHE A 650 9.69 -25.93 -20.12
N ARG A 651 10.46 -26.53 -21.03
CA ARG A 651 11.92 -26.66 -20.88
C ARG A 651 12.64 -25.80 -21.91
N GLN A 652 13.61 -25.02 -21.46
CA GLN A 652 14.45 -24.17 -22.29
C GLN A 652 15.92 -24.36 -21.95
N LEU A 653 16.72 -24.67 -22.97
CA LEU A 653 18.18 -24.75 -22.84
C LEU A 653 18.74 -23.31 -22.70
N LEU A 654 19.39 -23.02 -21.56
CA LEU A 654 20.00 -21.73 -21.28
C LEU A 654 21.48 -21.67 -21.63
N ALA A 655 22.20 -22.75 -21.38
CA ALA A 655 23.62 -22.85 -21.65
C ALA A 655 24.03 -24.31 -21.95
N ASN A 656 25.00 -24.44 -22.85
CA ASN A 656 25.60 -25.72 -23.17
C ASN A 656 27.13 -25.57 -23.19
N TYR A 657 27.80 -26.29 -22.31
CA TYR A 657 29.23 -26.21 -22.09
C TYR A 657 29.89 -27.56 -22.43
N CYS A 658 30.98 -27.52 -23.22
CA CYS A 658 31.89 -28.65 -23.42
C CYS A 658 33.15 -28.42 -22.60
N VAL A 659 33.25 -29.08 -21.47
CA VAL A 659 34.39 -28.96 -20.55
C VAL A 659 35.42 -30.00 -20.87
N ARG A 660 36.68 -29.56 -21.09
CA ARG A 660 37.84 -30.44 -21.28
C ARG A 660 38.88 -30.17 -20.20
N GLY A 661 39.32 -31.24 -19.52
CA GLY A 661 40.45 -31.18 -18.60
C GLY A 661 41.77 -31.33 -19.33
N GLU A 662 42.70 -30.39 -19.16
CA GLU A 662 44.07 -30.51 -19.70
C GLU A 662 45.03 -31.03 -18.64
N ALA A 663 45.90 -32.01 -19.02
CA ALA A 663 46.99 -32.41 -18.17
C ALA A 663 47.97 -31.25 -17.95
N LYS A 664 48.46 -31.08 -16.74
CA LYS A 664 49.45 -30.03 -16.41
C LYS A 664 50.76 -30.39 -17.16
N GLN A 665 51.11 -29.68 -18.22
CA GLN A 665 52.46 -29.76 -18.81
C GLN A 665 53.47 -29.30 -17.77
N GLU A 666 54.33 -30.18 -17.31
CA GLU A 666 55.55 -29.78 -16.62
C GLU A 666 56.42 -29.02 -17.60
N SER A 667 56.53 -27.74 -17.40
CA SER A 667 57.43 -26.88 -18.17
C SER A 667 58.89 -27.23 -17.82
N THR A 668 59.54 -27.99 -18.67
CA THR A 668 60.98 -27.97 -18.77
C THR A 668 61.43 -26.58 -19.19
N THR A 669 62.13 -25.91 -18.29
CA THR A 669 62.79 -24.61 -18.46
C THR A 669 63.69 -24.63 -19.72
N LEU A 670 63.31 -23.89 -20.73
CA LEU A 670 64.21 -23.33 -21.73
C LEU A 670 64.03 -21.81 -21.79
N THR A 671 65.07 -21.15 -21.34
CA THR A 671 65.32 -19.74 -21.39
C THR A 671 65.18 -19.18 -22.81
N GLY A 672 64.31 -18.16 -22.99
CA GLY A 672 64.16 -17.47 -24.26
C GLY A 672 63.20 -16.28 -24.18
N ARG A 673 63.72 -15.14 -24.06
CA ARG A 673 63.28 -13.75 -24.11
C ARG A 673 61.96 -13.43 -24.79
N SER A 674 61.13 -12.74 -24.03
CA SER A 674 60.36 -11.54 -24.39
C SER A 674 59.37 -11.54 -25.54
N ARG A 675 58.11 -11.42 -25.21
CA ARG A 675 57.14 -10.34 -25.65
C ARG A 675 55.80 -10.59 -25.03
N THR A 676 55.34 -9.63 -24.25
CA THR A 676 54.06 -9.60 -23.56
C THR A 676 52.90 -9.38 -24.58
N PRO A 677 51.84 -10.16 -24.52
CA PRO A 677 50.49 -9.70 -24.84
C PRO A 677 49.71 -9.57 -23.55
N GLN A 678 49.02 -8.49 -23.37
CA GLN A 678 48.05 -8.27 -22.32
C GLN A 678 46.94 -9.32 -22.43
N ILE A 679 46.85 -10.20 -21.44
CA ILE A 679 45.76 -11.13 -21.27
C ILE A 679 44.93 -10.61 -20.10
N SER A 680 43.64 -10.41 -20.36
CA SER A 680 42.63 -10.17 -19.35
C SER A 680 42.75 -11.22 -18.23
N GLN A 681 42.91 -10.77 -16.99
CA GLN A 681 42.94 -11.61 -15.81
C GLN A 681 41.61 -12.34 -15.64
N GLU A 682 41.56 -13.61 -16.05
CA GLU A 682 40.63 -14.58 -15.46
C GLU A 682 41.39 -15.28 -14.32
N GLU A 683 40.88 -15.14 -13.12
CA GLU A 683 41.47 -15.62 -11.89
C GLU A 683 41.40 -17.16 -11.83
N PHE A 684 42.52 -17.86 -12.04
CA PHE A 684 42.65 -19.31 -11.81
C PHE A 684 43.17 -19.55 -10.39
N ILE A 685 42.36 -20.20 -9.55
CA ILE A 685 42.82 -20.63 -8.22
C ILE A 685 43.43 -22.01 -8.31
N ILE A 686 44.72 -22.13 -7.99
CA ILE A 686 45.47 -23.40 -7.94
C ILE A 686 45.32 -24.00 -6.55
N LEU A 687 44.80 -25.20 -6.43
CA LEU A 687 44.78 -25.96 -5.19
C LEU A 687 46.18 -26.57 -4.93
N PRO A 688 46.78 -26.36 -3.71
CA PRO A 688 48.11 -26.96 -3.40
C PRO A 688 48.04 -28.48 -3.41
N GLY A 689 48.98 -29.10 -4.09
CA GLY A 689 49.08 -30.55 -4.30
C GLY A 689 49.26 -31.36 -3.05
N LYS A 690 48.66 -32.59 -3.06
CA LYS A 690 48.57 -33.62 -2.04
C LYS A 690 47.60 -33.31 -0.92
N ALA A 691 46.34 -33.30 -1.25
CA ALA A 691 45.35 -33.63 -0.28
C ALA A 691 45.31 -35.17 -0.15
N ARG A 692 45.74 -35.72 0.99
CA ARG A 692 45.05 -36.83 1.60
C ARG A 692 43.57 -36.53 1.43
N SER A 693 42.79 -37.53 0.99
CA SER A 693 41.33 -37.42 1.02
C SER A 693 40.97 -36.66 2.29
N PRO A 694 40.24 -35.54 2.19
CA PRO A 694 39.65 -35.01 3.39
C PRO A 694 38.67 -36.08 3.82
N GLN A 695 39.03 -36.82 4.84
CA GLN A 695 38.08 -37.37 5.75
C GLN A 695 37.26 -36.13 6.10
N MET A 696 36.08 -36.05 5.55
CA MET A 696 35.06 -35.10 5.93
C MET A 696 34.87 -35.43 7.42
N ASP A 697 35.56 -34.70 8.29
CA ASP A 697 35.10 -34.50 9.63
C ASP A 697 33.72 -33.84 9.48
N THR A 698 32.74 -34.69 9.30
CA THR A 698 31.37 -34.34 9.69
C THR A 698 31.54 -34.03 11.17
N LYS A 699 31.75 -32.74 11.49
CA LYS A 699 31.45 -32.24 12.81
C LYS A 699 29.99 -32.59 13.01
N THR A 700 29.80 -33.76 13.57
CA THR A 700 28.50 -34.24 14.02
C THR A 700 28.11 -33.26 15.12
N TYR A 701 27.21 -32.38 14.83
CA TYR A 701 26.58 -31.45 15.80
C TYR A 701 25.74 -32.23 16.84
N TRP A 702 25.96 -33.53 16.98
CA TRP A 702 25.26 -34.38 17.93
C TRP A 702 25.46 -33.91 19.37
N ASN A 703 26.67 -33.49 19.73
CA ASN A 703 26.97 -33.00 21.07
C ASN A 703 26.27 -31.66 21.36
N GLU A 704 26.21 -30.77 20.38
CA GLU A 704 25.51 -29.51 20.49
C GLU A 704 23.99 -29.72 20.51
N LEU A 705 23.49 -30.65 19.70
CA LEU A 705 22.08 -31.03 19.72
C LEU A 705 21.68 -31.63 21.07
N ILE A 706 22.52 -32.52 21.65
CA ILE A 706 22.27 -33.12 22.96
C ILE A 706 22.25 -32.04 24.06
N VAL A 707 23.15 -31.06 24.01
CA VAL A 707 23.19 -29.94 24.98
C VAL A 707 21.93 -29.09 24.84
N VAL A 708 21.51 -28.76 23.64
CA VAL A 708 20.28 -27.98 23.39
C VAL A 708 19.04 -28.76 23.86
N CYS A 709 18.96 -30.06 23.58
CA CYS A 709 17.87 -30.90 24.04
C CYS A 709 17.85 -31.01 25.58
N ALA A 710 19.02 -31.18 26.23
CA ALA A 710 19.13 -31.20 27.69
C ALA A 710 18.70 -29.88 28.34
N LEU A 711 19.06 -28.72 27.73
CA LEU A 711 18.62 -27.40 28.21
C LEU A 711 17.13 -27.20 28.03
N LEU A 712 16.55 -27.69 26.91
CA LEU A 712 15.10 -27.66 26.69
C LEU A 712 14.35 -28.51 27.72
N VAL A 713 14.82 -29.73 27.98
CA VAL A 713 14.21 -30.61 29.00
C VAL A 713 14.32 -29.96 30.37
N PHE A 714 15.49 -29.41 30.72
CA PHE A 714 15.69 -28.70 31.97
C PHE A 714 14.75 -27.49 32.11
N SER A 715 14.59 -26.68 31.07
CA SER A 715 13.68 -25.52 31.07
C SER A 715 12.22 -25.96 31.25
N LEU A 716 11.80 -27.07 30.60
CA LEU A 716 10.46 -27.64 30.76
C LEU A 716 10.22 -28.17 32.18
N VAL A 717 11.21 -28.79 32.81
CA VAL A 717 11.13 -29.26 34.21
C VAL A 717 11.01 -28.05 35.14
N VAL A 718 11.85 -27.02 34.95
CA VAL A 718 11.79 -25.80 35.77
C VAL A 718 10.44 -25.09 35.63
N PHE A 719 9.95 -25.00 34.37
CA PHE A 719 8.62 -24.42 34.09
C PHE A 719 7.49 -25.23 34.75
N SER A 720 7.57 -26.55 34.65
CA SER A 720 6.58 -27.44 35.31
C SER A 720 6.59 -27.29 36.83
N LEU A 721 7.79 -27.23 37.43
CA LEU A 721 7.94 -26.97 38.87
C LEU A 721 7.44 -25.57 39.25
N PHE A 722 7.67 -24.58 38.43
CA PHE A 722 7.14 -23.22 38.61
C PHE A 722 5.61 -23.18 38.54
N VAL A 723 5.00 -23.89 37.58
CA VAL A 723 3.54 -24.02 37.48
C VAL A 723 2.97 -24.72 38.67
N ILE A 724 3.59 -25.83 39.14
CA ILE A 724 3.20 -26.55 40.34
C ILE A 724 3.33 -25.64 41.58
N TYR A 725 4.43 -24.90 41.70
CA TYR A 725 4.66 -23.96 42.78
C TYR A 725 3.60 -22.85 42.82
N ARG A 726 3.31 -22.26 41.65
CA ARG A 726 2.31 -21.20 41.48
C ARG A 726 0.90 -21.68 41.78
N ASN A 727 0.57 -22.93 41.40
CA ASN A 727 -0.74 -23.52 41.63
C ASN A 727 -0.84 -24.31 42.96
N ARG A 728 0.19 -24.28 43.81
CA ARG A 728 0.23 -25.00 45.07
C ARG A 728 -0.95 -24.70 45.99
N ASN A 729 -1.43 -23.46 45.97
CA ASN A 729 -2.59 -23.07 46.79
C ASN A 729 -3.90 -23.56 46.17
N HIS A 730 -4.00 -23.68 44.87
CA HIS A 730 -5.18 -24.22 44.20
C HIS A 730 -5.26 -25.76 44.31
N MET A 731 -4.12 -26.44 44.27
CA MET A 731 -4.09 -27.90 44.52
C MET A 731 -4.39 -28.28 45.97
N LYS A 732 -4.03 -27.42 46.94
CA LYS A 732 -4.41 -27.63 48.34
C LYS A 732 -5.91 -27.47 48.60
N SER A 733 -6.61 -26.64 47.80
CA SER A 733 -8.06 -26.53 47.85
C SER A 733 -8.75 -27.73 47.23
N MET A 734 -8.28 -28.25 46.10
CA MET A 734 -8.82 -29.46 45.47
C MET A 734 -8.61 -30.74 46.31
N LEU A 735 -7.50 -30.85 47.00
CA LEU A 735 -7.25 -31.99 47.91
C LEU A 735 -8.12 -31.93 49.18
N LYS A 736 -8.55 -30.72 49.60
CA LYS A 736 -9.50 -30.56 50.71
C LYS A 736 -10.95 -30.86 50.32
N GLU A 737 -11.33 -30.63 49.08
CA GLU A 737 -12.65 -31.02 48.57
C GLU A 737 -12.80 -32.53 48.35
N GLY A 738 -11.71 -33.26 48.10
CA GLY A 738 -11.70 -34.73 47.96
C GLY A 738 -11.94 -35.48 49.27
N GLU A 739 -11.63 -34.89 50.42
CA GLU A 739 -11.87 -35.52 51.75
C GLU A 739 -13.29 -35.30 52.30
N CYS A 740 -14.04 -34.26 51.84
CA CYS A 740 -15.42 -34.04 52.23
C CYS A 740 -16.45 -34.85 51.41
N ALA A 741 -16.08 -35.48 50.32
CA ALA A 741 -17.02 -36.19 49.44
C ALA A 741 -17.27 -37.67 49.85
N ASN A 742 -16.60 -38.17 50.87
CA ASN A 742 -16.70 -39.59 51.27
C ASN A 742 -17.57 -39.86 52.52
N MET A 743 -18.34 -38.88 53.00
CA MET A 743 -19.11 -39.06 54.25
C MET A 743 -20.58 -38.67 54.14
N GLN A 744 -21.24 -38.78 52.99
CA GLN A 744 -22.73 -38.75 52.97
C GLN A 744 -23.28 -39.58 51.79
N GLN A 745 -23.46 -40.88 52.09
CA GLN A 745 -24.43 -41.75 51.42
C GLN A 745 -25.36 -42.31 52.48
N LYS A 746 -26.58 -41.82 52.57
CA LYS A 746 -27.84 -42.61 52.86
C LYS A 746 -29.07 -41.71 52.79
N MET A 747 -29.78 -41.87 51.76
CA MET A 747 -31.22 -42.02 51.42
C MET A 747 -32.32 -41.45 52.35
N PRO A 748 -33.63 -41.26 51.88
CA PRO A 748 -34.21 -41.43 50.54
C PRO A 748 -35.25 -40.33 50.12
N ARG A 749 -35.73 -40.47 48.90
CA ARG A 749 -36.84 -39.88 48.16
C ARG A 749 -38.07 -39.39 48.86
N ILE A 750 -38.69 -38.29 48.33
CA ILE A 750 -40.13 -38.26 47.91
C ILE A 750 -40.38 -37.04 46.99
N ALA A 751 -41.34 -37.25 46.06
CA ALA A 751 -41.75 -36.52 44.92
C ALA A 751 -42.52 -35.20 45.17
N GLY A 752 -42.60 -34.34 44.14
CA GLY A 752 -43.65 -33.32 43.98
C GLY A 752 -43.32 -32.13 43.15
N LYS A 753 -43.80 -32.09 41.91
CA LYS A 753 -43.99 -30.93 41.05
C LYS A 753 -45.30 -30.19 41.43
N PRO A 754 -45.72 -29.06 40.84
CA PRO A 754 -45.05 -27.95 40.16
C PRO A 754 -45.64 -26.55 40.51
N ALA A 755 -45.20 -25.53 39.81
CA ALA A 755 -45.89 -24.28 39.37
C ALA A 755 -45.74 -22.99 40.15
N GLU A 756 -45.31 -22.02 39.39
CA GLU A 756 -45.81 -20.65 39.14
C GLU A 756 -45.50 -19.48 40.05
N ASN A 757 -45.09 -18.43 39.35
CA ASN A 757 -45.33 -16.99 39.53
C ASN A 757 -44.44 -16.14 40.43
N LEU A 758 -43.76 -15.26 39.75
CA LEU A 758 -43.34 -13.85 40.05
C LEU A 758 -44.27 -13.10 41.07
N PRO A 759 -43.89 -11.93 41.66
CA PRO A 759 -42.80 -11.01 41.38
C PRO A 759 -42.23 -10.23 42.58
N LEU A 760 -41.19 -9.38 42.24
CA LEU A 760 -40.93 -8.05 42.81
C LEU A 760 -40.13 -7.88 44.13
N ASN A 761 -39.08 -7.06 43.90
CA ASN A 761 -38.49 -6.03 44.77
C ASN A 761 -37.47 -6.42 45.83
N GLY A 762 -36.39 -5.72 45.67
CA GLY A 762 -35.80 -5.03 46.82
C GLY A 762 -34.34 -5.30 47.16
N ASN A 763 -33.52 -4.44 46.67
CA ASN A 763 -32.37 -3.76 47.31
C ASN A 763 -31.34 -4.55 48.13
N THR A 764 -30.18 -4.18 47.77
CA THR A 764 -29.01 -3.68 48.57
C THR A 764 -27.78 -4.55 48.62
N VAL A 765 -26.75 -4.00 48.00
CA VAL A 765 -25.40 -3.67 48.48
C VAL A 765 -24.54 -4.82 49.06
N THR A 766 -23.45 -5.10 48.45
CA THR A 766 -22.13 -4.71 48.97
C THR A 766 -21.02 -5.06 47.97
N ALA A 767 -20.08 -4.13 47.94
CA ALA A 767 -18.83 -4.16 47.20
C ALA A 767 -17.84 -5.21 47.72
N SER A 768 -17.01 -5.68 46.82
CA SER A 768 -15.58 -5.81 47.14
C SER A 768 -14.71 -5.84 45.91
N ALA A 769 -13.70 -5.05 46.00
CA ALA A 769 -12.63 -4.81 45.02
C ALA A 769 -11.74 -6.06 44.85
N SER A 770 -11.19 -6.19 43.66
CA SER A 770 -9.87 -6.79 43.51
C SER A 770 -9.20 -6.35 42.20
N ASP A 771 -8.18 -5.59 42.37
CA ASP A 771 -6.87 -5.59 41.69
C ASP A 771 -6.79 -5.80 40.19
N HIS A 772 -6.60 -4.69 39.52
CA HIS A 772 -5.95 -4.61 38.19
C HIS A 772 -4.45 -4.38 38.38
N LYS A 773 -3.63 -5.34 37.95
CA LYS A 773 -2.22 -5.13 37.64
C LYS A 773 -2.08 -4.84 36.17
N GLY A 774 -1.60 -3.64 35.90
CA GLY A 774 -1.32 -3.14 34.58
C GLY A 774 -0.12 -3.83 33.92
N TYR A 775 -0.21 -3.95 32.62
CA TYR A 775 0.92 -4.21 31.74
C TYR A 775 1.54 -2.89 31.31
N GLN A 776 2.82 -2.76 31.59
CA GLN A 776 3.66 -1.65 31.12
C GLN A 776 3.93 -1.83 29.64
N THR A 777 3.66 -0.82 28.88
CA THR A 777 4.17 -0.61 27.51
C THR A 777 5.54 0.04 27.60
N LEU A 778 6.52 -0.64 27.03
CA LEU A 778 7.84 -0.09 26.74
C LEU A 778 7.72 0.86 25.55
N ASN A 779 8.09 2.09 25.78
CA ASN A 779 8.38 3.07 24.73
C ASN A 779 9.90 3.14 24.59
N ASP A 780 10.40 2.84 23.42
CA ASP A 780 11.80 3.05 23.07
C ASP A 780 11.97 4.32 22.23
N ASN A 781 12.67 5.26 22.84
CA ASN A 781 13.83 6.00 22.42
C ASN A 781 13.72 7.04 21.31
N TYR A 782 13.85 8.28 21.78
CA TYR A 782 14.81 9.21 21.18
C TYR A 782 15.69 9.82 22.29
N ILE A 783 16.99 9.67 22.08
CA ILE A 783 18.09 10.15 22.92
C ILE A 783 18.21 11.67 22.76
N CYS A 784 18.18 12.39 23.86
CA CYS A 784 18.91 13.65 23.97
C CYS A 784 19.42 13.82 25.41
N SER A 785 20.70 13.92 25.52
CA SER A 785 21.50 14.04 26.72
C SER A 785 21.47 15.47 27.28
N THR A 786 21.26 15.61 28.60
CA THR A 786 22.07 16.45 29.51
C THR A 786 21.49 16.42 30.94
N PRO A 787 22.28 16.68 31.97
CA PRO A 787 22.18 16.01 33.27
C PRO A 787 21.47 16.81 34.37
N PRO A 788 21.34 16.26 35.58
CA PRO A 788 20.29 16.56 36.55
C PRO A 788 20.69 17.60 37.61
N HIS A 789 19.68 18.24 38.20
CA HIS A 789 19.78 18.82 39.53
C HIS A 789 18.56 18.43 40.37
N GLU A 790 18.90 17.86 41.54
CA GLU A 790 18.04 17.53 42.67
C GLU A 790 17.29 18.73 43.20
N CYS A 791 16.09 18.54 43.72
CA CYS A 791 15.64 19.06 45.01
C CYS A 791 14.37 18.39 45.51
N SER A 792 14.45 18.02 46.75
CA SER A 792 13.63 17.30 47.71
C SER A 792 12.26 17.92 48.01
N SER A 793 11.31 17.00 48.33
CA SER A 793 10.06 17.25 49.03
C SER A 793 10.22 17.85 50.44
N PRO A 794 9.18 18.40 51.07
CA PRO A 794 8.31 17.57 51.90
C PRO A 794 6.82 17.95 52.02
N ASP A 795 6.10 16.98 52.58
CA ASP A 795 4.71 16.87 53.01
C ASP A 795 4.06 18.07 53.72
N ASN A 796 2.74 18.24 53.56
CA ASN A 796 1.83 17.97 54.66
C ASN A 796 0.33 18.22 54.30
N SER A 797 -0.42 17.28 54.83
CA SER A 797 -1.86 17.08 54.96
C SER A 797 -2.67 18.27 55.50
N LYS A 798 -3.94 18.40 55.14
CA LYS A 798 -5.15 18.20 55.96
C LYS A 798 -6.44 18.71 55.29
N SER A 799 -7.39 17.83 55.26
CA SER A 799 -8.85 17.86 55.28
C SER A 799 -9.64 19.11 55.67
N PHE A 800 -10.79 19.28 55.09
CA PHE A 800 -12.18 19.32 55.64
C PHE A 800 -13.17 19.95 54.60
N SER A 801 -14.10 19.26 54.17
CA SER A 801 -15.55 19.11 54.22
C SER A 801 -16.45 20.33 53.88
N GLU A 802 -17.39 19.98 53.02
CA GLU A 802 -18.86 20.22 53.03
C GLU A 802 -19.43 21.60 52.74
N SER A 803 -20.25 21.65 51.77
CA SER A 803 -21.73 21.84 51.65
C SER A 803 -22.21 23.14 50.99
N GLU A 804 -23.06 22.90 50.04
CA GLU A 804 -24.41 23.44 49.79
C GLU A 804 -24.61 24.82 49.12
N LYS A 805 -25.32 24.71 47.96
CA LYS A 805 -26.44 25.60 47.48
C LYS A 805 -26.18 26.96 46.85
N ARG A 806 -26.53 26.98 45.60
CA ARG A 806 -27.08 28.04 44.68
C ARG A 806 -27.78 29.26 45.31
N PRO A 807 -28.14 30.34 44.57
CA PRO A 807 -27.78 30.83 43.22
C PRO A 807 -27.60 32.37 43.06
N LEU A 808 -27.28 32.78 41.85
CA LEU A 808 -27.61 34.04 41.18
C LEU A 808 -26.69 35.28 41.29
N ASN A 809 -26.31 35.69 40.07
CA ASN A 809 -26.13 37.07 39.56
C ASN A 809 -24.82 37.84 39.69
N LEU A 810 -24.29 38.06 38.50
CA LEU A 810 -23.68 39.29 37.99
C LEU A 810 -22.72 40.09 38.91
N LYS A 811 -21.48 40.07 38.51
CA LYS A 811 -20.70 41.26 38.15
C LYS A 811 -19.21 40.97 38.15
N GLU A 812 -18.54 41.61 37.19
CA GLU A 812 -17.10 41.71 37.02
C GLU A 812 -16.32 41.90 38.33
N SER A 813 -15.27 41.17 38.49
CA SER A 813 -14.03 41.69 39.13
C SER A 813 -12.88 40.71 38.95
N HIS A 814 -11.75 41.29 38.60
CA HIS A 814 -10.45 40.67 38.49
C HIS A 814 -10.06 39.84 39.72
N VAL A 815 -9.52 38.66 39.51
CA VAL A 815 -8.62 38.00 40.45
C VAL A 815 -7.42 37.46 39.71
N GLU A 816 -6.27 37.98 40.06
CA GLU A 816 -4.95 37.47 39.71
C GLU A 816 -4.76 36.07 40.25
N ILE A 817 -4.26 35.20 39.39
CA ILE A 817 -3.65 33.93 39.80
C ILE A 817 -2.21 33.98 39.35
N SER A 818 -1.33 33.95 40.33
CA SER A 818 0.14 33.88 40.19
C SER A 818 0.62 32.56 39.57
N PRO A 819 1.83 32.55 38.99
CA PRO A 819 2.17 31.76 37.88
C PRO A 819 2.98 30.51 38.27
N THR A 820 2.77 29.42 37.50
CA THR A 820 3.76 28.37 37.42
C THR A 820 4.22 28.18 35.98
N CYS A 821 5.49 28.43 35.79
CA CYS A 821 6.35 28.20 34.62
C CYS A 821 6.04 28.95 33.31
N PRO A 822 7.03 29.56 32.71
CA PRO A 822 6.86 30.46 31.57
C PRO A 822 6.95 29.74 30.24
N ARG A 823 5.88 29.85 29.45
CA ARG A 823 5.97 29.81 28.01
C ARG A 823 5.99 31.24 27.47
N PRO A 824 6.78 31.52 26.43
CA PRO A 824 6.88 32.88 25.92
C PRO A 824 5.55 33.31 25.28
N ARG A 825 4.97 34.39 25.79
CA ARG A 825 3.86 35.09 25.18
C ARG A 825 4.41 36.11 24.20
N VAL A 826 4.02 35.99 22.95
CA VAL A 826 4.12 37.06 21.96
C VAL A 826 2.86 37.87 22.04
N ARG A 827 2.98 39.15 22.37
CA ARG A 827 1.91 40.14 22.28
C ARG A 827 1.67 40.48 20.82
N LEU A 828 0.45 40.26 20.32
CA LEU A 828 -0.07 40.85 19.11
C LEU A 828 -0.64 42.23 19.50
N GLY A 829 0.01 43.27 19.02
CA GLY A 829 -0.56 44.60 18.99
C GLY A 829 -1.58 44.70 17.86
N SER A 830 -2.80 45.01 18.21
CA SER A 830 -3.87 45.36 17.29
C SER A 830 -3.84 46.85 17.03
N GLU A 831 -3.57 47.28 15.80
CA GLU A 831 -4.10 48.50 15.22
C GLU A 831 -4.43 48.25 13.77
N ILE A 832 -5.71 48.07 13.48
CA ILE A 832 -6.25 48.23 12.14
C ILE A 832 -7.14 49.48 12.20
N LYS A 833 -6.68 50.50 11.53
CA LYS A 833 -7.53 51.63 11.15
C LYS A 833 -8.33 51.24 9.93
N ASP A 834 -9.62 51.39 10.02
CA ASP A 834 -10.54 51.38 8.91
C ASP A 834 -10.18 52.53 7.94
N SER A 835 -10.16 52.21 6.67
CA SER A 835 -10.33 53.17 5.59
C SER A 835 -11.19 52.54 4.52
N ILE A 836 -12.37 53.02 4.44
CA ILE A 836 -13.35 52.89 3.37
C ILE A 836 -12.83 53.66 2.13
N VAL A 837 -12.68 53.02 1.01
CA VAL A 837 -13.28 53.36 -0.30
C VAL A 837 -13.27 52.12 -1.18
#